data_c5770979b6e8e5e17ece7786e5be4be6
#
_entry.id   c5770979b6e8e5e17ece7786e5be4be6
#
_cell.length_a   1.000
_cell.length_b   1.000
_cell.length_c   1.000
_cell.angle_alpha   90.00
_cell.angle_beta   90.00
_cell.angle_gamma   90.00
#
_symmetry.space_group_name_H-M   'P 1'
#
loop_
_entity.id
_entity.type
_entity.pdbx_description
1 polymer ?
#
loop_
_entity_poly.entity_id
_entity_poly.type
_entity_poly.pdbx_seq_one_letter_code
_entity_poly.pdbx_strand_id
1 'polypeptide(L)'
;MPPKTPSKTNKAKTAKATPAEADLGPTRRVGKPANTPSPKPAGNGKAAVAPAAKTKPKESGPEKASPSLVAKPGAKGGGPEKAAPPTAAKPAVAAKTAAGSRAARSAATEIAPPSASGAPATSPAQRSASPAAKPVPVQAVHVRPAPLSAAEKAALRAKSQVPDTEAVHAVIENIQPSVDGGRFPVKAVPGEILEITADLFRDGHEKCEASILFRRKGTEKWTRAPMEFVDNDQWRGRIAVYEAGEWEYTVEARTLGHSDSREIPYIDTPERYRPPLPLRVDSPLTEYSAWYEMWARSQGKDPNRSATFKDMAARLPEIRDMGFDVLYLPPIHPIGVTKRKGADNALAAQPGEPGCPYAIGNSHGGHKAVDPELGTLAECREFFRQAMDMGFAIALDFALNCSPDHPYVKDHPDWYYREKDGTIKCAENPPKKYEDVYPLNFFCPDRKNLWKEIKSVVEFWMDMGVTVFRVDNPHTKPFVFWEWLIREIKAENPEILFLSEAFTRPKVMKRLAKIGFDMSYTYFTWRTSAQELREYLEELTQSECRHYMKPIFFPTTPDILPWHLQNAAPAMFKIRFALAATLSGSYGMYNSYELCEGTPVPGKEEFLHSEKYQYKTWDWDRPGNIKGFIKRLNEIRRDNRALHRLKNLRFHDSNNPAILAYSKHEDENILLFVVNLDPHQRQAATLSLDLGAMGLASENIYGLYDLMTHESFVWSGRHNYVELAPQKEVLHVFKIEKF
;
A
#
# COMPACT_ATOMS: atom_id res chain seq x y z
N MET A 1 -57.38 13.93 -27.50
CA MET A 1 -57.83 13.61 -28.88
C MET A 1 -56.61 13.55 -29.77
N PRO A 2 -56.31 12.40 -30.42
CA PRO A 2 -55.45 12.30 -31.58
C PRO A 2 -56.33 12.46 -32.87
N PRO A 3 -55.87 12.49 -34.07
CA PRO A 3 -55.20 11.45 -34.83
C PRO A 3 -54.25 11.99 -35.93
N LYS A 4 -53.50 11.31 -36.75
CA LYS A 4 -53.55 10.05 -37.50
C LYS A 4 -52.27 9.91 -38.31
N THR A 5 -51.80 8.68 -38.45
CA THR A 5 -50.97 8.18 -39.54
C THR A 5 -51.69 8.16 -40.87
N PRO A 6 -51.06 7.96 -42.06
CA PRO A 6 -50.67 6.64 -42.57
C PRO A 6 -49.41 6.61 -43.46
N SER A 7 -48.63 5.54 -43.49
CA SER A 7 -48.55 4.28 -44.24
C SER A 7 -48.32 4.37 -45.79
N LYS A 8 -47.29 3.62 -46.23
CA LYS A 8 -47.23 2.57 -47.28
C LYS A 8 -45.85 2.52 -47.97
N THR A 9 -45.13 1.43 -47.80
CA THR A 9 -44.94 0.20 -48.60
C THR A 9 -44.24 0.35 -49.96
N ASN A 10 -43.16 -0.46 -50.10
CA ASN A 10 -42.90 -1.52 -51.09
C ASN A 10 -41.47 -2.06 -50.94
N LYS A 11 -41.26 -3.32 -50.60
CA LYS A 11 -41.18 -4.59 -51.38
C LYS A 11 -40.17 -4.52 -52.57
N ALA A 12 -39.15 -5.29 -52.57
CA ALA A 12 -38.79 -6.70 -52.81
C ALA A 12 -37.42 -6.68 -53.53
N LYS A 13 -36.54 -7.63 -53.48
CA LYS A 13 -36.51 -9.08 -53.65
C LYS A 13 -35.10 -9.62 -53.38
N THR A 14 -35.02 -10.63 -52.62
CA THR A 14 -34.38 -11.94 -52.79
C THR A 14 -33.23 -12.15 -53.76
N ALA A 15 -32.14 -12.76 -53.24
CA ALA A 15 -31.55 -13.99 -53.80
C ALA A 15 -30.71 -14.72 -52.76
N LYS A 16 -31.03 -15.98 -52.56
CA LYS A 16 -30.37 -17.06 -51.85
C LYS A 16 -29.13 -17.53 -52.59
N ALA A 17 -28.11 -18.00 -51.91
CA ALA A 17 -27.38 -19.24 -52.20
C ALA A 17 -26.50 -19.66 -51.05
N THR A 18 -26.76 -20.79 -50.47
CA THR A 18 -25.94 -21.78 -49.78
C THR A 18 -25.90 -23.03 -50.67
N PRO A 19 -25.12 -24.10 -50.38
CA PRO A 19 -23.81 -24.33 -49.75
C PRO A 19 -22.95 -25.30 -50.60
N ALA A 20 -21.74 -25.61 -50.18
CA ALA A 20 -21.07 -26.87 -50.56
C ALA A 20 -20.15 -27.36 -49.45
N GLU A 21 -20.50 -28.48 -48.90
CA GLU A 21 -19.70 -29.43 -48.12
C GLU A 21 -18.71 -30.17 -49.00
N ALA A 22 -17.58 -30.60 -48.43
CA ALA A 22 -16.83 -31.83 -48.68
C ALA A 22 -15.65 -31.85 -47.69
N ASP A 23 -15.61 -32.63 -46.74
CA ASP A 23 -15.58 -34.07 -46.40
C ASP A 23 -14.21 -34.73 -46.57
N LEU A 24 -13.83 -35.46 -45.49
CA LEU A 24 -12.85 -36.54 -45.33
C LEU A 24 -11.40 -36.27 -44.97
N GLY A 25 -11.13 -36.67 -43.71
CA GLY A 25 -9.85 -37.08 -43.13
C GLY A 25 -9.28 -38.37 -43.75
N PRO A 26 -8.45 -39.19 -43.12
CA PRO A 26 -7.92 -39.20 -41.74
C PRO A 26 -6.40 -39.55 -41.62
N THR A 27 -5.90 -39.45 -40.37
CA THR A 27 -4.80 -40.23 -39.75
C THR A 27 -3.45 -40.39 -40.37
N ARG A 28 -2.41 -40.01 -39.66
CA ARG A 28 -1.34 -40.94 -39.20
C ARG A 28 -0.42 -40.35 -38.11
N ARG A 29 -0.26 -41.17 -37.15
CA ARG A 29 0.70 -41.11 -36.02
C ARG A 29 2.15 -41.25 -36.48
N VAL A 30 3.03 -40.86 -35.52
CA VAL A 30 4.35 -41.41 -35.16
C VAL A 30 5.55 -40.59 -35.62
N GLY A 31 6.34 -40.20 -34.61
CA GLY A 31 7.77 -40.20 -34.67
C GLY A 31 8.50 -39.08 -33.92
N LYS A 32 8.78 -39.25 -32.62
CA LYS A 32 10.05 -38.85 -32.00
C LYS A 32 11.08 -39.91 -32.43
N PRO A 33 12.41 -39.72 -32.38
CA PRO A 33 13.30 -38.73 -31.80
C PRO A 33 14.53 -38.41 -32.66
N ALA A 34 15.42 -37.60 -32.17
CA ALA A 34 16.88 -37.78 -32.14
C ALA A 34 17.66 -36.46 -32.19
N ASN A 35 18.25 -36.18 -31.14
CA ASN A 35 19.60 -35.78 -30.79
C ASN A 35 20.62 -35.47 -31.91
N THR A 36 21.32 -34.32 -31.63
CA THR A 36 22.77 -34.06 -31.76
C THR A 36 23.33 -33.76 -33.15
N PRO A 37 24.49 -33.14 -33.25
CA PRO A 37 25.33 -32.39 -32.28
C PRO A 37 25.93 -31.08 -32.82
N SER A 38 26.56 -30.33 -31.92
CA SER A 38 27.52 -29.25 -32.19
C SER A 38 28.75 -29.70 -32.93
N PRO A 39 29.44 -28.82 -33.64
CA PRO A 39 30.87 -29.00 -33.85
C PRO A 39 31.71 -27.93 -33.12
N LYS A 40 32.77 -28.43 -32.49
CA LYS A 40 33.95 -27.73 -32.02
C LYS A 40 35.07 -27.87 -33.07
N PRO A 41 36.26 -27.26 -32.86
CA PRO A 41 36.92 -26.34 -33.79
C PRO A 41 38.22 -26.92 -34.37
N ALA A 42 38.76 -26.28 -35.39
CA ALA A 42 40.18 -26.40 -35.79
C ALA A 42 40.57 -25.08 -36.46
N GLY A 43 41.67 -24.45 -36.29
CA GLY A 43 42.99 -24.79 -35.84
C GLY A 43 44.00 -24.06 -36.70
N ASN A 44 44.92 -23.31 -36.07
CA ASN A 44 46.28 -22.98 -36.53
C ASN A 44 46.58 -22.03 -37.67
N GLY A 45 47.36 -21.01 -37.35
CA GLY A 45 48.17 -20.22 -38.27
C GLY A 45 49.06 -19.21 -37.50
N LYS A 46 50.30 -19.63 -37.26
CA LYS A 46 51.38 -18.92 -36.57
C LYS A 46 51.95 -17.73 -37.40
N ALA A 47 52.41 -16.67 -36.72
CA ALA A 47 53.75 -16.06 -36.77
C ALA A 47 53.74 -14.81 -35.91
N ALA A 48 54.48 -14.78 -34.79
CA ALA A 48 55.88 -14.46 -34.55
C ALA A 48 56.21 -13.02 -34.99
N VAL A 49 56.58 -12.09 -34.12
CA VAL A 49 57.87 -11.91 -33.43
C VAL A 49 57.76 -10.73 -32.48
N ALA A 50 58.29 -10.89 -31.27
CA ALA A 50 58.61 -9.87 -30.27
C ALA A 50 60.02 -9.29 -30.60
N PRO A 51 60.75 -8.51 -29.70
CA PRO A 51 60.45 -7.97 -28.38
C PRO A 51 61.12 -6.60 -28.05
N ALA A 52 61.00 -6.23 -26.79
CA ALA A 52 61.92 -5.40 -25.97
C ALA A 52 61.80 -3.86 -26.08
N ALA A 53 61.84 -3.06 -24.99
CA ALA A 53 62.77 -3.15 -23.87
C ALA A 53 62.23 -2.41 -22.62
N LYS A 54 62.70 -2.93 -21.52
CA LYS A 54 62.66 -2.39 -20.15
C LYS A 54 63.45 -1.09 -20.01
N THR A 55 62.98 -0.19 -19.09
CA THR A 55 63.85 0.48 -18.15
C THR A 55 63.08 0.99 -16.94
N LYS A 56 63.41 0.50 -15.77
CA LYS A 56 63.40 1.10 -14.43
C LYS A 56 64.84 1.36 -14.08
N PRO A 57 65.24 2.05 -12.98
CA PRO A 57 64.63 3.02 -12.10
C PRO A 57 65.56 4.22 -11.80
N LYS A 58 65.12 5.17 -10.99
CA LYS A 58 66.03 5.79 -10.01
C LYS A 58 65.26 6.53 -8.91
N GLU A 59 65.56 6.07 -7.70
CA GLU A 59 65.33 6.68 -6.39
C GLU A 59 66.12 7.97 -6.23
N SER A 60 65.59 8.92 -5.45
CA SER A 60 66.34 9.70 -4.45
C SER A 60 65.35 10.43 -3.52
N GLY A 61 65.26 10.00 -2.27
CA GLY A 61 64.89 10.86 -1.14
C GLY A 61 66.19 11.37 -0.50
N PRO A 62 66.22 11.91 0.71
CA PRO A 62 65.26 12.72 1.46
C PRO A 62 65.90 14.01 2.00
N GLU A 63 65.13 14.98 2.48
CA GLU A 63 65.68 15.87 3.52
C GLU A 63 64.60 16.47 4.42
N LYS A 64 64.93 16.37 5.67
CA LYS A 64 64.35 16.86 6.91
C LYS A 64 64.32 18.41 7.00
N ALA A 65 63.37 18.95 7.74
CA ALA A 65 63.60 19.72 8.97
C ALA A 65 62.31 20.31 9.56
N SER A 66 61.97 19.89 10.75
CA SER A 66 61.37 20.74 11.80
C SER A 66 62.48 21.58 12.43
N PRO A 67 62.28 22.57 13.31
CA PRO A 67 61.36 22.56 14.45
C PRO A 67 60.86 23.94 14.97
N SER A 68 59.94 23.85 15.97
CA SER A 68 59.84 24.61 17.24
C SER A 68 59.63 26.13 17.22
N LEU A 69 58.95 26.76 18.14
CA LEU A 69 58.94 26.76 19.62
C LEU A 69 57.76 27.62 20.14
N VAL A 70 57.01 27.13 21.13
CA VAL A 70 56.99 27.60 22.55
C VAL A 70 56.33 28.95 22.82
N ALA A 71 55.27 29.01 23.64
CA ALA A 71 55.31 29.27 25.08
C ALA A 71 53.95 29.25 25.78
N LYS A 72 53.87 28.48 26.84
CA LYS A 72 53.04 28.73 28.06
C LYS A 72 53.81 29.72 28.96
N PRO A 73 53.30 30.25 30.11
CA PRO A 73 52.54 29.60 31.15
C PRO A 73 51.64 30.50 32.03
N GLY A 74 51.05 29.85 33.09
CA GLY A 74 50.72 30.44 34.35
C GLY A 74 49.33 30.07 34.88
N ALA A 75 49.17 29.20 35.66
CA ALA A 75 49.24 28.55 36.96
C ALA A 75 48.57 29.32 38.11
N LYS A 76 47.78 28.57 38.86
CA LYS A 76 47.54 28.45 40.32
C LYS A 76 46.04 28.32 40.58
N GLY A 77 45.49 27.39 41.38
CA GLY A 77 46.00 26.46 42.35
C GLY A 77 44.82 26.19 43.34
N GLY A 78 44.67 24.96 43.84
CA GLY A 78 43.83 24.69 45.01
C GLY A 78 42.98 23.41 44.94
N GLY A 79 43.51 22.27 45.27
CA GLY A 79 42.75 21.14 45.87
C GLY A 79 43.05 21.14 47.37
N PRO A 80 42.69 20.12 48.14
CA PRO A 80 41.95 18.90 47.93
C PRO A 80 40.83 18.64 49.02
N GLU A 81 39.98 17.63 48.94
CA GLU A 81 39.85 16.64 50.00
C GLU A 81 38.81 15.55 49.72
N LYS A 82 39.17 14.38 50.20
CA LYS A 82 38.55 13.06 50.10
C LYS A 82 37.36 12.91 51.05
N ALA A 83 36.40 12.04 50.73
CA ALA A 83 35.99 10.93 51.59
C ALA A 83 34.99 10.01 50.89
N ALA A 84 35.20 8.74 50.97
CA ALA A 84 34.34 7.62 50.55
C ALA A 84 33.56 7.05 51.75
N PRO A 85 32.75 5.96 51.63
CA PRO A 85 31.37 5.77 52.00
C PRO A 85 31.15 5.05 53.36
N PRO A 86 29.90 4.73 53.74
CA PRO A 86 29.64 3.35 54.18
C PRO A 86 28.27 2.75 53.78
N THR A 87 28.35 1.55 53.29
CA THR A 87 27.74 0.24 53.62
C THR A 87 26.35 0.15 54.30
N ALA A 88 25.48 -0.61 53.63
CA ALA A 88 24.67 -1.75 54.05
C ALA A 88 23.85 -1.78 55.35
N ALA A 89 22.56 -2.19 55.15
CA ALA A 89 21.95 -3.24 55.98
C ALA A 89 20.56 -3.67 55.46
N LYS A 90 20.40 -4.95 55.16
CA LYS A 90 19.15 -5.72 55.30
C LYS A 90 19.08 -6.23 56.77
N PRO A 91 17.88 -6.60 57.31
CA PRO A 91 17.26 -7.91 57.13
C PRO A 91 15.71 -7.91 57.22
N ALA A 92 15.03 -8.82 56.62
CA ALA A 92 14.67 -10.22 56.92
C ALA A 92 13.28 -10.41 57.58
N VAL A 93 12.41 -11.14 56.85
CA VAL A 93 11.59 -12.31 57.24
C VAL A 93 10.45 -12.13 58.25
N ALA A 94 9.23 -12.48 57.84
CA ALA A 94 8.44 -13.57 58.41
C ALA A 94 7.14 -13.85 57.64
N ALA A 95 6.95 -15.11 57.36
CA ALA A 95 5.75 -15.76 56.83
C ALA A 95 4.70 -15.99 57.94
N LYS A 96 3.42 -16.10 57.57
CA LYS A 96 2.52 -17.18 58.02
C LYS A 96 1.17 -17.16 57.31
N THR A 97 0.93 -18.22 56.60
CA THR A 97 -0.27 -19.08 56.40
C THR A 97 -1.59 -18.70 57.06
N ALA A 98 -2.69 -18.74 56.27
CA ALA A 98 -3.71 -19.78 56.38
C ALA A 98 -4.97 -19.47 55.53
N ALA A 99 -5.46 -20.52 54.94
CA ALA A 99 -6.62 -20.82 54.14
C ALA A 99 -7.98 -20.17 54.52
N GLY A 100 -8.85 -20.05 53.51
CA GLY A 100 -10.28 -19.86 53.68
C GLY A 100 -11.02 -19.48 52.38
N SER A 101 -11.69 -20.44 51.83
CA SER A 101 -12.57 -20.39 50.65
C SER A 101 -13.77 -19.44 50.82
N ARG A 102 -14.16 -18.74 49.77
CA ARG A 102 -15.50 -18.78 49.14
C ARG A 102 -15.76 -17.65 48.17
N ALA A 103 -16.37 -18.04 47.09
CA ALA A 103 -16.91 -17.30 45.95
C ALA A 103 -17.64 -15.97 46.30
N ALA A 104 -17.46 -14.97 45.45
CA ALA A 104 -18.53 -14.36 44.64
C ALA A 104 -18.13 -12.99 44.03
N ARG A 105 -18.47 -12.87 42.76
CA ARG A 105 -18.88 -11.66 42.03
C ARG A 105 -17.87 -10.56 41.71
N SER A 106 -17.69 -10.44 40.40
CA SER A 106 -17.17 -9.34 39.60
C SER A 106 -17.58 -7.93 40.09
N ALA A 107 -16.57 -7.07 40.21
CA ALA A 107 -16.71 -5.64 39.96
C ALA A 107 -15.45 -5.18 39.25
N ALA A 108 -15.63 -4.65 38.03
CA ALA A 108 -14.58 -4.03 37.26
C ALA A 108 -14.14 -2.74 37.97
N THR A 109 -12.88 -2.65 38.30
CA THR A 109 -12.26 -1.42 38.80
C THR A 109 -11.39 -0.85 37.70
N GLU A 110 -11.74 0.34 37.19
CA GLU A 110 -10.89 1.18 36.36
C GLU A 110 -9.54 1.42 37.03
N ILE A 111 -8.47 1.11 36.31
CA ILE A 111 -7.13 1.52 36.69
C ILE A 111 -6.74 2.70 35.81
N ALA A 112 -6.64 3.88 36.39
CA ALA A 112 -6.07 5.05 35.77
C ALA A 112 -4.55 4.88 35.59
N PRO A 113 -3.96 5.33 34.48
CA PRO A 113 -2.52 5.26 34.27
C PRO A 113 -1.79 6.36 35.06
N PRO A 114 -0.53 6.13 35.47
CA PRO A 114 0.27 7.09 36.23
C PRO A 114 0.70 8.27 35.36
N SER A 115 0.63 9.46 35.93
CA SER A 115 1.11 10.71 35.39
C SER A 115 2.63 10.71 35.20
N ALA A 116 3.11 10.81 33.98
CA ALA A 116 4.50 11.15 33.68
C ALA A 116 4.55 12.60 33.19
N SER A 117 5.24 13.43 33.93
CA SER A 117 5.61 14.79 33.55
C SER A 117 6.74 14.74 32.54
N GLY A 118 6.45 15.08 31.29
CA GLY A 118 7.42 15.28 30.22
C GLY A 118 6.72 16.01 29.08
N ALA A 119 7.31 17.08 28.57
CA ALA A 119 6.75 17.99 27.59
C ALA A 119 6.16 17.27 26.37
N PRO A 120 5.00 17.70 25.84
CA PRO A 120 4.34 17.00 24.73
C PRO A 120 4.96 17.39 23.39
N ALA A 121 5.49 16.40 22.69
CA ALA A 121 5.68 16.48 21.26
C ALA A 121 4.33 16.44 20.57
N THR A 122 3.87 17.56 20.04
CA THR A 122 2.61 17.63 19.30
C THR A 122 2.76 16.97 17.95
N SER A 123 2.19 15.78 17.78
CA SER A 123 1.97 15.15 16.49
C SER A 123 0.98 15.98 15.65
N PRO A 124 1.22 16.18 14.35
CA PRO A 124 0.34 16.98 13.49
C PRO A 124 -1.06 16.39 13.27
N ALA A 125 -1.37 15.24 13.85
CA ALA A 125 -2.71 14.64 13.78
C ALA A 125 -3.68 15.09 14.89
N GLN A 126 -3.23 15.88 15.86
CA GLN A 126 -4.13 16.48 16.86
C GLN A 126 -4.61 17.84 16.37
N ARG A 127 -5.59 17.83 15.47
CA ARG A 127 -6.48 18.99 15.33
C ARG A 127 -7.13 19.24 16.67
N SER A 128 -7.06 20.47 17.16
CA SER A 128 -7.89 20.98 18.23
C SER A 128 -9.35 20.60 17.91
N ALA A 129 -9.86 19.58 18.54
CA ALA A 129 -11.29 19.37 18.62
C ALA A 129 -11.86 20.62 19.29
N SER A 130 -12.79 21.29 18.62
CA SER A 130 -13.75 22.16 19.33
C SER A 130 -14.17 21.43 20.59
N PRO A 131 -14.35 22.12 21.74
CA PRO A 131 -14.68 21.46 22.99
C PRO A 131 -15.80 20.48 22.72
N ALA A 132 -15.52 19.19 22.89
CA ALA A 132 -16.49 18.13 22.68
C ALA A 132 -17.68 18.45 23.59
N ALA A 133 -18.82 18.66 22.99
CA ALA A 133 -20.07 18.70 23.74
C ALA A 133 -20.07 17.46 24.63
N LYS A 134 -20.30 17.67 25.95
CA LYS A 134 -20.43 16.57 26.90
C LYS A 134 -21.37 15.52 26.27
N PRO A 135 -21.03 14.24 26.30
CA PRO A 135 -21.90 13.23 25.72
C PRO A 135 -23.26 13.35 26.45
N VAL A 136 -24.29 13.67 25.69
CA VAL A 136 -25.66 13.61 26.17
C VAL A 136 -25.91 12.15 26.48
N PRO A 137 -26.34 11.80 27.72
CA PRO A 137 -26.66 10.41 28.03
C PRO A 137 -27.69 9.91 27.03
N VAL A 138 -27.37 8.84 26.33
CA VAL A 138 -28.31 8.16 25.45
C VAL A 138 -29.35 7.51 26.35
N GLN A 139 -30.48 8.18 26.54
CA GLN A 139 -31.61 7.56 27.21
C GLN A 139 -32.26 6.57 26.31
N ALA A 140 -32.48 5.34 26.78
CA ALA A 140 -33.27 4.36 26.06
C ALA A 140 -34.70 4.88 25.91
N VAL A 141 -35.16 5.01 24.67
CA VAL A 141 -36.55 5.33 24.40
C VAL A 141 -37.38 4.07 24.60
N HIS A 142 -38.05 3.97 25.73
CA HIS A 142 -38.99 2.88 26.00
C HIS A 142 -40.31 3.16 25.29
N VAL A 143 -40.50 2.60 24.10
CA VAL A 143 -41.79 2.59 23.41
C VAL A 143 -42.54 1.35 23.89
N ARG A 144 -43.62 1.53 24.70
CA ARG A 144 -44.61 0.47 24.91
C ARG A 144 -45.67 0.64 23.81
N PRO A 145 -45.67 -0.22 22.79
CA PRO A 145 -46.74 -0.20 21.79
C PRO A 145 -48.06 -0.53 22.53
N ALA A 146 -49.13 0.13 22.15
CA ALA A 146 -50.44 -0.21 22.60
C ALA A 146 -50.75 -1.67 22.22
N PRO A 147 -51.40 -2.46 23.06
CA PRO A 147 -51.80 -3.79 22.71
C PRO A 147 -52.68 -3.76 21.45
N LEU A 148 -52.38 -4.63 20.48
CA LEU A 148 -53.16 -4.75 19.27
C LEU A 148 -54.65 -5.00 19.58
N SER A 149 -55.52 -4.28 18.95
CA SER A 149 -56.98 -4.51 19.03
C SER A 149 -57.38 -5.90 18.53
N ALA A 150 -58.54 -6.35 18.91
CA ALA A 150 -59.07 -7.61 18.43
C ALA A 150 -59.17 -7.68 16.86
N ALA A 151 -59.51 -6.55 16.23
CA ALA A 151 -59.58 -6.42 14.79
C ALA A 151 -58.18 -6.53 14.10
N GLU A 152 -57.15 -5.91 14.66
CA GLU A 152 -55.79 -6.00 14.16
C GLU A 152 -55.23 -7.42 14.33
N LYS A 153 -55.49 -8.06 15.44
CA LYS A 153 -55.14 -9.48 15.66
C LYS A 153 -55.85 -10.40 14.67
N ALA A 154 -57.14 -10.16 14.36
CA ALA A 154 -57.88 -10.90 13.37
C ALA A 154 -57.33 -10.69 11.95
N ALA A 155 -56.99 -9.46 11.60
CA ALA A 155 -56.37 -9.10 10.31
C ALA A 155 -54.96 -9.76 10.15
N LEU A 156 -54.15 -9.82 11.19
CA LEU A 156 -52.86 -10.50 11.19
C LEU A 156 -53.04 -12.01 11.04
N ARG A 157 -54.05 -12.62 11.75
CA ARG A 157 -54.39 -14.05 11.60
C ARG A 157 -54.89 -14.39 10.21
N ALA A 158 -55.69 -13.51 9.58
CA ALA A 158 -56.22 -13.70 8.22
C ALA A 158 -55.08 -13.61 7.17
N LYS A 159 -53.98 -12.94 7.47
CA LYS A 159 -52.78 -12.85 6.60
C LYS A 159 -51.77 -13.97 6.87
N SER A 160 -51.97 -14.76 7.93
CA SER A 160 -51.09 -15.89 8.26
C SER A 160 -51.40 -17.03 7.25
N GLN A 161 -50.56 -17.14 6.24
CA GLN A 161 -50.57 -18.29 5.35
C GLN A 161 -49.47 -19.25 5.79
N VAL A 162 -49.76 -20.53 5.71
CA VAL A 162 -48.72 -21.55 5.80
C VAL A 162 -47.78 -21.35 4.63
N PRO A 163 -46.49 -21.26 4.85
CA PRO A 163 -45.53 -21.11 3.76
C PRO A 163 -45.73 -22.23 2.75
N ASP A 164 -45.58 -21.90 1.46
CA ASP A 164 -45.58 -22.91 0.42
C ASP A 164 -44.40 -23.84 0.65
N THR A 165 -44.63 -25.13 0.66
CA THR A 165 -43.74 -26.14 1.23
C THR A 165 -42.55 -26.53 0.35
N GLU A 166 -42.22 -25.77 -0.67
CA GLU A 166 -40.86 -25.83 -1.28
C GLU A 166 -39.83 -25.25 -0.31
N ALA A 167 -39.85 -25.79 0.92
CA ALA A 167 -39.07 -25.24 2.01
C ALA A 167 -37.56 -25.48 1.77
N VAL A 168 -36.82 -24.42 1.93
CA VAL A 168 -35.38 -24.44 2.08
C VAL A 168 -34.98 -25.30 3.27
N HIS A 169 -34.32 -26.43 3.03
CA HIS A 169 -33.86 -27.31 4.10
C HIS A 169 -32.43 -27.00 4.55
N ALA A 170 -31.60 -26.54 3.63
CA ALA A 170 -30.22 -26.15 3.96
C ALA A 170 -30.12 -24.64 4.23
N VAL A 171 -29.58 -24.30 5.37
CA VAL A 171 -29.32 -22.91 5.79
C VAL A 171 -27.85 -22.58 5.54
N ILE A 172 -27.57 -21.45 4.89
CA ILE A 172 -26.22 -20.94 4.61
C ILE A 172 -26.09 -19.58 5.26
N GLU A 173 -25.19 -19.46 6.21
CA GLU A 173 -24.97 -18.23 6.97
C GLU A 173 -23.48 -17.90 7.05
N ASN A 174 -23.16 -16.70 7.55
CA ASN A 174 -21.81 -16.26 7.92
C ASN A 174 -20.72 -16.50 6.87
N ILE A 175 -21.02 -16.28 5.58
CA ILE A 175 -19.99 -16.44 4.53
C ILE A 175 -18.87 -15.41 4.75
N GLN A 176 -17.65 -15.90 4.87
CA GLN A 176 -16.43 -15.09 4.98
C GLN A 176 -15.42 -15.46 3.88
N PRO A 177 -14.60 -14.46 3.40
CA PRO A 177 -14.64 -13.05 3.77
C PRO A 177 -15.86 -12.33 3.18
N SER A 178 -16.35 -11.31 3.90
CA SER A 178 -17.44 -10.45 3.46
C SER A 178 -17.18 -9.03 3.98
N VAL A 179 -17.28 -8.03 3.12
CA VAL A 179 -17.02 -6.62 3.50
C VAL A 179 -18.35 -5.88 3.66
N ASP A 180 -18.63 -5.40 4.89
CA ASP A 180 -19.91 -4.77 5.26
C ASP A 180 -21.13 -5.57 4.76
N GLY A 181 -21.15 -6.89 4.98
CA GLY A 181 -22.24 -7.77 4.56
C GLY A 181 -22.40 -7.90 3.05
N GLY A 182 -21.29 -7.81 2.29
CA GLY A 182 -21.31 -7.90 0.82
C GLY A 182 -21.61 -6.57 0.12
N ARG A 183 -21.67 -5.46 0.85
CA ARG A 183 -21.86 -4.13 0.23
C ARG A 183 -20.66 -3.70 -0.62
N PHE A 184 -19.45 -4.11 -0.24
CA PHE A 184 -18.21 -3.80 -0.93
C PHE A 184 -17.48 -5.07 -1.33
N PRO A 185 -16.66 -5.02 -2.39
CA PRO A 185 -15.93 -6.18 -2.84
C PRO A 185 -14.80 -6.55 -1.87
N VAL A 186 -14.62 -7.85 -1.69
CA VAL A 186 -13.34 -8.42 -1.27
C VAL A 186 -12.35 -8.17 -2.39
N LYS A 187 -11.09 -7.82 -2.06
CA LYS A 187 -10.02 -7.59 -3.04
C LYS A 187 -9.00 -8.71 -3.02
N ALA A 188 -8.62 -9.14 -4.20
CA ALA A 188 -7.58 -10.12 -4.45
C ALA A 188 -6.70 -9.66 -5.62
N VAL A 189 -5.62 -10.38 -5.89
CA VAL A 189 -4.81 -10.26 -7.11
C VAL A 189 -4.84 -11.57 -7.90
N PRO A 190 -4.48 -11.57 -9.19
CA PRO A 190 -4.46 -12.78 -9.99
C PRO A 190 -3.67 -13.91 -9.33
N GLY A 191 -4.29 -15.08 -9.22
CA GLY A 191 -3.69 -16.27 -8.62
C GLY A 191 -3.60 -16.27 -7.09
N GLU A 192 -4.09 -15.23 -6.40
CA GLU A 192 -4.21 -15.26 -4.94
C GLU A 192 -5.26 -16.28 -4.52
N ILE A 193 -4.90 -17.15 -3.58
CA ILE A 193 -5.83 -18.13 -3.01
C ILE A 193 -6.75 -17.42 -2.02
N LEU A 194 -8.02 -17.38 -2.32
CA LEU A 194 -9.06 -16.88 -1.43
C LEU A 194 -9.72 -18.06 -0.72
N GLU A 195 -9.52 -18.17 0.59
CA GLU A 195 -10.22 -19.12 1.44
C GLU A 195 -11.60 -18.56 1.79
N ILE A 196 -12.63 -19.34 1.54
CA ILE A 196 -14.03 -18.99 1.80
C ILE A 196 -14.56 -19.98 2.83
N THR A 197 -15.12 -19.45 3.91
CA THR A 197 -15.83 -20.23 4.93
C THR A 197 -17.31 -19.87 4.96
N ALA A 198 -18.14 -20.77 5.41
CA ALA A 198 -19.56 -20.55 5.65
C ALA A 198 -20.03 -21.50 6.74
N ASP A 199 -21.06 -21.08 7.49
CA ASP A 199 -21.80 -21.96 8.35
C ASP A 199 -22.94 -22.57 7.52
N LEU A 200 -22.99 -23.90 7.43
CA LEU A 200 -23.94 -24.63 6.63
C LEU A 200 -24.51 -25.81 7.41
N PHE A 201 -25.78 -25.76 7.64
CA PHE A 201 -26.54 -26.77 8.39
C PHE A 201 -27.92 -26.92 7.82
N ARG A 202 -28.65 -27.97 8.28
CA ARG A 202 -30.03 -28.20 7.89
C ARG A 202 -30.86 -28.75 9.04
N ASP A 203 -32.18 -28.69 8.87
CA ASP A 203 -33.11 -29.43 9.67
C ASP A 203 -33.03 -30.93 9.32
N GLY A 204 -33.26 -31.81 10.29
CA GLY A 204 -33.21 -33.27 10.10
C GLY A 204 -31.81 -33.88 10.22
N HIS A 205 -31.63 -35.10 9.68
CA HIS A 205 -30.42 -35.90 9.87
C HIS A 205 -29.63 -36.18 8.59
N GLU A 206 -30.13 -35.72 7.43
CA GLU A 206 -29.49 -35.94 6.16
C GLU A 206 -28.21 -35.12 6.03
N LYS A 207 -27.23 -35.65 5.30
CA LYS A 207 -25.95 -34.96 5.05
C LYS A 207 -26.09 -33.89 3.99
N CYS A 208 -25.32 -32.86 4.15
CA CYS A 208 -25.14 -31.81 3.14
C CYS A 208 -23.83 -31.95 2.41
N GLU A 209 -23.77 -31.40 1.20
CA GLU A 209 -22.60 -31.12 0.40
C GLU A 209 -22.56 -29.62 0.09
N ALA A 210 -21.42 -29.01 0.20
CA ALA A 210 -21.23 -27.59 -0.06
C ALA A 210 -20.26 -27.32 -1.21
N SER A 211 -20.53 -26.29 -1.96
CA SER A 211 -19.63 -25.81 -3.03
C SER A 211 -19.62 -24.29 -3.09
N ILE A 212 -18.44 -23.71 -3.35
CA ILE A 212 -18.31 -22.32 -3.75
C ILE A 212 -18.66 -22.22 -5.23
N LEU A 213 -19.52 -21.30 -5.57
CA LEU A 213 -19.76 -20.90 -6.96
C LEU A 213 -19.17 -19.52 -7.16
N PHE A 214 -18.40 -19.34 -8.23
CA PHE A 214 -17.85 -18.03 -8.57
C PHE A 214 -17.86 -17.81 -10.09
N ARG A 215 -17.98 -16.55 -10.50
CA ARG A 215 -18.01 -16.15 -11.92
C ARG A 215 -17.57 -14.71 -12.10
N ARG A 216 -17.20 -14.36 -13.33
CA ARG A 216 -17.06 -12.96 -13.73
C ARG A 216 -18.45 -12.31 -13.67
N LYS A 217 -18.55 -11.15 -13.06
CA LYS A 217 -19.79 -10.41 -12.90
C LYS A 217 -20.43 -10.11 -14.26
N GLY A 218 -21.73 -10.35 -14.36
CA GLY A 218 -22.48 -10.16 -15.60
C GLY A 218 -22.44 -11.35 -16.56
N THR A 219 -21.74 -12.44 -16.23
CA THR A 219 -21.78 -13.69 -17.01
C THR A 219 -22.80 -14.68 -16.39
N GLU A 220 -23.30 -15.62 -17.19
CA GLU A 220 -24.28 -16.60 -16.71
C GLU A 220 -23.61 -17.84 -16.09
N LYS A 221 -22.46 -18.24 -16.61
CA LYS A 221 -21.81 -19.50 -16.25
C LYS A 221 -21.05 -19.40 -14.92
N TRP A 222 -21.41 -20.24 -13.97
CA TRP A 222 -20.70 -20.41 -12.71
C TRP A 222 -19.60 -21.48 -12.81
N THR A 223 -18.47 -21.18 -12.20
CA THR A 223 -17.42 -22.16 -11.89
C THR A 223 -17.66 -22.68 -10.48
N ARG A 224 -17.41 -23.97 -10.25
CA ARG A 224 -17.66 -24.64 -8.97
C ARG A 224 -16.33 -25.09 -8.35
N ALA A 225 -16.18 -24.87 -7.04
CA ALA A 225 -15.12 -25.44 -6.21
C ALA A 225 -15.74 -26.15 -4.99
N PRO A 226 -15.24 -27.31 -4.60
CA PRO A 226 -15.78 -28.03 -3.44
C PRO A 226 -15.45 -27.30 -2.13
N MET A 227 -16.27 -27.52 -1.11
CA MET A 227 -16.00 -27.17 0.28
C MET A 227 -15.87 -28.44 1.11
N GLU A 228 -15.06 -28.39 2.14
CA GLU A 228 -14.87 -29.43 3.15
C GLU A 228 -15.49 -29.01 4.48
N PHE A 229 -16.09 -29.96 5.18
CA PHE A 229 -16.57 -29.78 6.53
C PHE A 229 -15.35 -29.65 7.49
N VAL A 230 -15.35 -28.65 8.34
CA VAL A 230 -14.27 -28.41 9.31
C VAL A 230 -14.66 -28.92 10.69
N ASP A 231 -15.60 -28.25 11.33
CA ASP A 231 -16.15 -28.57 12.64
C ASP A 231 -17.38 -27.67 12.90
N ASN A 232 -18.33 -28.13 13.75
CA ASN A 232 -19.47 -27.32 14.20
C ASN A 232 -20.19 -26.57 13.07
N ASP A 233 -20.60 -27.33 12.03
CA ASP A 233 -21.30 -26.81 10.84
C ASP A 233 -20.51 -25.77 10.02
N GLN A 234 -19.26 -25.53 10.32
CA GLN A 234 -18.40 -24.68 9.50
C GLN A 234 -17.82 -25.46 8.33
N TRP A 235 -17.93 -24.87 7.15
CA TRP A 235 -17.39 -25.38 5.89
C TRP A 235 -16.34 -24.43 5.34
N ARG A 236 -15.35 -24.99 4.65
CA ARG A 236 -14.25 -24.25 4.07
C ARG A 236 -13.95 -24.72 2.66
N GLY A 237 -13.68 -23.78 1.77
CA GLY A 237 -13.20 -24.05 0.41
C GLY A 237 -12.23 -22.97 -0.06
N ARG A 238 -11.56 -23.22 -1.18
CA ARG A 238 -10.56 -22.29 -1.75
C ARG A 238 -10.80 -22.08 -3.22
N ILE A 239 -10.66 -20.83 -3.65
CA ILE A 239 -10.70 -20.45 -5.07
C ILE A 239 -9.50 -19.58 -5.39
N ALA A 240 -9.09 -19.59 -6.67
CA ALA A 240 -8.16 -18.62 -7.22
C ALA A 240 -8.69 -18.11 -8.55
N VAL A 241 -8.58 -16.80 -8.78
CA VAL A 241 -8.99 -16.15 -10.02
C VAL A 241 -7.75 -15.54 -10.67
N TYR A 242 -7.55 -15.75 -11.96
CA TYR A 242 -6.35 -15.33 -12.68
C TYR A 242 -6.55 -14.10 -13.57
N GLU A 243 -7.78 -13.66 -13.77
CA GLU A 243 -8.13 -12.51 -14.58
C GLU A 243 -8.55 -11.32 -13.70
N ALA A 244 -7.97 -10.16 -13.95
CA ALA A 244 -8.36 -8.91 -13.30
C ALA A 244 -9.80 -8.50 -13.68
N GLY A 245 -10.49 -7.82 -12.78
CA GLY A 245 -11.83 -7.32 -13.00
C GLY A 245 -12.82 -7.65 -11.88
N GLU A 246 -14.09 -7.42 -12.18
CA GLU A 246 -15.22 -7.64 -11.27
C GLU A 246 -15.71 -9.09 -11.33
N TRP A 247 -15.74 -9.73 -10.17
CA TRP A 247 -16.20 -11.10 -9.96
C TRP A 247 -17.26 -11.15 -8.86
N GLU A 248 -17.95 -12.26 -8.76
CA GLU A 248 -18.86 -12.54 -7.65
C GLU A 248 -18.78 -14.01 -7.25
N TYR A 249 -19.02 -14.30 -6.00
CA TYR A 249 -19.05 -15.66 -5.46
C TYR A 249 -20.21 -15.85 -4.50
N THR A 250 -20.61 -17.11 -4.32
CA THR A 250 -21.64 -17.53 -3.38
C THR A 250 -21.36 -18.96 -2.95
N VAL A 251 -22.08 -19.43 -1.94
CA VAL A 251 -22.07 -20.84 -1.51
C VAL A 251 -23.38 -21.48 -1.95
N GLU A 252 -23.28 -22.71 -2.45
CA GLU A 252 -24.38 -23.57 -2.80
C GLU A 252 -24.31 -24.80 -1.92
N ALA A 253 -25.45 -25.17 -1.31
CA ALA A 253 -25.64 -26.37 -0.53
C ALA A 253 -26.56 -27.35 -1.25
N ARG A 254 -26.26 -28.65 -1.14
CA ARG A 254 -27.11 -29.73 -1.60
C ARG A 254 -27.36 -30.74 -0.48
N THR A 255 -28.55 -31.26 -0.37
CA THR A 255 -28.86 -32.38 0.49
C THR A 255 -28.50 -33.67 -0.23
N LEU A 256 -27.74 -34.54 0.41
CA LEU A 256 -27.45 -35.88 -0.08
C LEU A 256 -28.61 -36.79 0.32
N GLY A 257 -29.27 -37.39 -0.66
CA GLY A 257 -30.43 -38.27 -0.44
C GLY A 257 -30.12 -39.46 0.48
N HIS A 258 -31.12 -39.90 1.24
CA HIS A 258 -31.06 -41.13 2.03
C HIS A 258 -30.96 -42.35 1.10
N SER A 259 -30.10 -43.28 1.44
CA SER A 259 -29.96 -44.56 0.73
C SER A 259 -31.12 -45.54 1.03
N ASP A 260 -32.11 -45.17 1.85
CA ASP A 260 -33.26 -45.98 2.19
C ASP A 260 -34.50 -45.56 1.39
N SER A 261 -34.88 -46.43 0.50
CA SER A 261 -36.01 -46.66 -0.34
C SER A 261 -37.39 -46.12 0.08
N ARG A 262 -37.53 -44.95 0.60
CA ARG A 262 -38.78 -44.21 0.66
C ARG A 262 -38.67 -43.04 -0.29
N GLU A 263 -39.43 -43.12 -1.37
CA GLU A 263 -39.70 -42.02 -2.27
C GLU A 263 -40.28 -40.84 -1.49
N ILE A 264 -39.45 -40.09 -0.87
CA ILE A 264 -39.75 -38.70 -0.53
C ILE A 264 -39.33 -37.95 -1.77
N PRO A 265 -40.23 -37.31 -2.49
CA PRO A 265 -39.87 -36.43 -3.60
C PRO A 265 -39.23 -35.14 -3.04
N TYR A 266 -38.16 -35.28 -2.28
CA TYR A 266 -37.34 -34.17 -1.88
C TYR A 266 -36.44 -33.86 -3.03
N ILE A 267 -36.81 -32.83 -3.68
CA ILE A 267 -36.22 -32.14 -4.76
C ILE A 267 -34.78 -31.83 -4.38
N ASP A 268 -33.84 -32.39 -5.13
CA ASP A 268 -32.43 -32.04 -5.14
C ASP A 268 -32.25 -30.61 -5.69
N THR A 269 -33.00 -29.66 -5.12
CA THR A 269 -32.90 -28.26 -5.49
C THR A 269 -31.79 -27.65 -4.65
N PRO A 270 -30.67 -27.29 -5.28
CA PRO A 270 -29.56 -26.70 -4.52
C PRO A 270 -29.94 -25.32 -3.98
N GLU A 271 -29.72 -25.13 -2.68
CA GLU A 271 -29.86 -23.84 -2.06
C GLU A 271 -28.64 -22.97 -2.34
N ARG A 272 -28.85 -21.68 -2.57
CA ARG A 272 -27.77 -20.71 -2.78
C ARG A 272 -27.95 -19.50 -1.91
N TYR A 273 -26.86 -19.07 -1.27
CA TYR A 273 -26.85 -17.81 -0.59
C TYR A 273 -27.08 -16.65 -1.57
N ARG A 274 -27.92 -15.69 -1.21
CA ARG A 274 -28.30 -14.56 -2.06
C ARG A 274 -28.35 -13.27 -1.26
N PRO A 275 -27.91 -12.11 -1.86
CA PRO A 275 -27.26 -11.99 -3.18
C PRO A 275 -25.83 -12.55 -3.16
N PRO A 276 -25.24 -12.87 -4.33
CA PRO A 276 -23.81 -13.21 -4.41
C PRO A 276 -22.93 -12.09 -3.85
N LEU A 277 -21.82 -12.47 -3.24
CA LEU A 277 -20.85 -11.53 -2.66
C LEU A 277 -19.90 -11.01 -3.74
N PRO A 278 -19.59 -9.69 -3.75
CA PRO A 278 -18.70 -9.14 -4.75
C PRO A 278 -17.23 -9.43 -4.43
N LEU A 279 -16.48 -9.77 -5.48
CA LEU A 279 -15.03 -9.96 -5.47
C LEU A 279 -14.43 -9.10 -6.56
N ARG A 280 -13.33 -8.43 -6.28
CA ARG A 280 -12.55 -7.66 -7.24
C ARG A 280 -11.14 -8.19 -7.29
N VAL A 281 -10.67 -8.49 -8.49
CA VAL A 281 -9.31 -8.92 -8.74
C VAL A 281 -8.57 -7.74 -9.37
N ASP A 282 -7.66 -7.14 -8.59
CA ASP A 282 -6.89 -5.96 -8.96
C ASP A 282 -5.56 -6.34 -9.63
N SER A 283 -4.89 -5.37 -10.27
CA SER A 283 -3.54 -5.55 -10.83
C SER A 283 -2.54 -6.06 -9.79
N PRO A 284 -1.59 -6.94 -10.15
CA PRO A 284 -0.51 -7.39 -9.26
C PRO A 284 0.29 -6.26 -8.60
N LEU A 285 0.38 -5.08 -9.25
CA LEU A 285 1.05 -3.90 -8.70
C LEU A 285 0.48 -3.43 -7.36
N THR A 286 -0.77 -3.80 -7.04
CA THR A 286 -1.40 -3.46 -5.75
C THR A 286 -0.88 -4.30 -4.59
N GLU A 287 -0.30 -5.45 -4.87
CA GLU A 287 0.24 -6.37 -3.86
C GLU A 287 1.76 -6.30 -3.78
N TYR A 288 2.41 -6.17 -4.94
CA TYR A 288 3.87 -6.11 -5.04
C TYR A 288 4.30 -5.04 -6.03
N SER A 289 5.00 -4.00 -5.52
CA SER A 289 5.58 -2.93 -6.32
C SER A 289 6.60 -2.12 -5.53
N ALA A 290 7.56 -1.52 -6.24
CA ALA A 290 8.54 -0.59 -5.71
C ALA A 290 8.41 0.74 -6.47
N TRP A 291 8.08 1.83 -5.77
CA TRP A 291 7.77 3.12 -6.37
C TRP A 291 8.89 4.12 -6.13
N TYR A 292 9.28 4.82 -7.17
CA TYR A 292 10.17 5.97 -7.10
C TYR A 292 9.37 7.25 -7.39
N GLU A 293 9.22 8.10 -6.38
CA GLU A 293 8.57 9.40 -6.51
C GLU A 293 9.59 10.40 -7.02
N MET A 294 9.51 10.72 -8.32
CA MET A 294 10.41 11.61 -9.02
C MET A 294 9.86 13.02 -9.06
N TRP A 295 10.48 13.95 -8.34
CA TRP A 295 10.16 15.37 -8.44
C TRP A 295 10.72 15.95 -9.73
N ALA A 296 9.84 16.29 -10.68
CA ALA A 296 10.20 16.59 -12.05
C ALA A 296 11.27 17.70 -12.18
N ARG A 297 11.03 18.87 -11.53
CA ARG A 297 11.88 20.05 -11.68
C ARG A 297 13.32 19.89 -11.16
N SER A 298 13.58 18.90 -10.31
CA SER A 298 14.86 18.71 -9.61
C SER A 298 15.79 17.68 -10.24
N GLN A 299 15.44 17.15 -11.41
CA GLN A 299 16.23 16.11 -12.08
C GLN A 299 17.37 16.68 -12.96
N GLY A 300 17.46 18.01 -13.08
CA GLY A 300 18.49 18.71 -13.86
C GLY A 300 19.76 18.99 -13.08
N LYS A 301 20.69 19.67 -13.74
CA LYS A 301 22.00 20.06 -13.18
C LYS A 301 22.10 21.55 -12.90
N ASP A 302 21.18 22.37 -13.40
CA ASP A 302 21.16 23.81 -13.21
C ASP A 302 20.24 24.18 -12.03
N PRO A 303 20.78 24.75 -10.94
CA PRO A 303 19.99 25.08 -9.75
C PRO A 303 19.04 26.28 -9.94
N ASN A 304 19.11 26.98 -11.07
CA ASN A 304 18.33 28.19 -11.33
C ASN A 304 17.18 28.01 -12.29
N ARG A 305 16.96 26.78 -12.78
CA ARG A 305 15.86 26.46 -13.69
C ARG A 305 15.28 25.06 -13.44
N SER A 306 14.08 24.84 -13.91
CA SER A 306 13.47 23.51 -13.95
C SER A 306 14.30 22.54 -14.81
N ALA A 307 14.32 21.27 -14.40
CA ALA A 307 14.68 20.19 -15.32
C ALA A 307 13.60 20.03 -16.39
N THR A 308 13.96 19.43 -17.51
CA THR A 308 13.07 19.11 -18.61
C THR A 308 12.76 17.61 -18.63
N PHE A 309 11.77 17.17 -19.43
CA PHE A 309 11.51 15.73 -19.66
C PHE A 309 12.75 14.99 -20.16
N LYS A 310 13.64 15.66 -20.90
CA LYS A 310 14.92 15.10 -21.33
C LYS A 310 15.90 14.87 -20.17
N ASP A 311 15.95 15.81 -19.24
CA ASP A 311 16.76 15.68 -18.02
C ASP A 311 16.23 14.52 -17.15
N MET A 312 14.90 14.42 -17.02
CA MET A 312 14.23 13.31 -16.32
C MET A 312 14.52 11.96 -16.98
N ALA A 313 14.47 11.87 -18.30
CA ALA A 313 14.74 10.63 -19.04
C ALA A 313 16.18 10.13 -18.81
N ALA A 314 17.15 11.03 -18.63
CA ALA A 314 18.52 10.66 -18.33
C ALA A 314 18.70 9.95 -16.97
N ARG A 315 17.72 10.10 -16.05
CA ARG A 315 17.72 9.44 -14.73
C ARG A 315 17.10 8.04 -14.73
N LEU A 316 16.28 7.69 -15.73
CA LEU A 316 15.54 6.43 -15.77
C LEU A 316 16.42 5.18 -15.66
N PRO A 317 17.60 5.08 -16.34
CA PRO A 317 18.44 3.88 -16.22
C PRO A 317 18.91 3.60 -14.80
N GLU A 318 19.31 4.63 -14.06
CA GLU A 318 19.77 4.48 -12.68
C GLU A 318 18.63 4.08 -11.74
N ILE A 319 17.45 4.69 -11.89
CA ILE A 319 16.27 4.36 -11.09
C ILE A 319 15.84 2.91 -11.35
N ARG A 320 15.89 2.47 -12.63
CA ARG A 320 15.62 1.09 -12.99
C ARG A 320 16.65 0.12 -12.42
N ASP A 321 17.93 0.49 -12.44
CA ASP A 321 19.01 -0.31 -11.85
C ASP A 321 18.86 -0.49 -10.34
N MET A 322 18.34 0.51 -9.64
CA MET A 322 17.96 0.38 -8.21
C MET A 322 16.76 -0.56 -7.98
N GLY A 323 16.05 -0.99 -9.02
CA GLY A 323 15.00 -2.02 -8.98
C GLY A 323 13.57 -1.51 -8.75
N PHE A 324 13.27 -0.27 -9.11
CA PHE A 324 11.92 0.28 -9.04
C PHE A 324 11.04 -0.14 -10.23
N ASP A 325 9.74 -0.30 -9.98
CA ASP A 325 8.73 -0.78 -10.93
C ASP A 325 7.77 0.33 -11.38
N VAL A 326 7.55 1.34 -10.54
CA VAL A 326 6.62 2.44 -10.77
C VAL A 326 7.36 3.76 -10.66
N LEU A 327 7.21 4.60 -11.69
CA LEU A 327 7.68 5.97 -11.71
C LEU A 327 6.51 6.89 -11.36
N TYR A 328 6.52 7.48 -10.17
CA TYR A 328 5.49 8.39 -9.71
C TYR A 328 5.96 9.84 -9.82
N LEU A 329 5.14 10.66 -10.50
CA LEU A 329 5.38 12.08 -10.74
C LEU A 329 4.37 12.91 -9.93
N PRO A 330 4.80 13.79 -9.02
CA PRO A 330 4.01 14.92 -8.55
C PRO A 330 3.48 15.76 -9.72
N PRO A 331 2.53 16.70 -9.50
CA PRO A 331 1.89 17.42 -10.62
C PRO A 331 2.90 18.05 -11.57
N ILE A 332 2.72 17.77 -12.88
CA ILE A 332 3.55 18.28 -13.98
C ILE A 332 2.82 19.35 -14.81
N HIS A 333 1.74 19.89 -14.26
CA HIS A 333 0.87 20.86 -14.92
C HIS A 333 1.38 22.29 -14.81
N PRO A 334 0.92 23.23 -15.66
CA PRO A 334 1.22 24.66 -15.52
C PRO A 334 0.89 25.18 -14.14
N ILE A 335 1.74 26.01 -13.56
CA ILE A 335 1.61 26.52 -12.19
C ILE A 335 1.08 27.95 -12.23
N GLY A 336 0.10 28.27 -11.36
CA GLY A 336 -0.46 29.60 -11.24
C GLY A 336 0.55 30.69 -10.94
N VAL A 337 0.22 31.93 -11.34
CA VAL A 337 1.05 33.12 -11.13
C VAL A 337 0.49 33.98 -9.99
N THR A 338 -0.82 34.11 -9.93
CA THR A 338 -1.52 34.91 -8.91
C THR A 338 -1.40 34.24 -7.54
N LYS A 339 -0.92 34.99 -6.55
CA LYS A 339 -0.65 34.50 -5.18
C LYS A 339 0.33 33.32 -5.12
N ARG A 340 1.23 33.21 -6.10
CA ARG A 340 2.24 32.17 -6.17
C ARG A 340 3.06 32.12 -4.88
N LYS A 341 3.24 30.93 -4.31
CA LYS A 341 4.08 30.69 -3.13
C LYS A 341 5.56 30.77 -3.51
N GLY A 342 6.34 31.37 -2.63
CA GLY A 342 7.80 31.44 -2.76
C GLY A 342 8.54 30.34 -2.03
N ALA A 343 9.88 30.43 -2.02
CA ALA A 343 10.77 29.49 -1.34
C ALA A 343 10.32 29.22 0.11
N ASP A 344 10.48 27.97 0.56
CA ASP A 344 10.09 27.50 1.90
C ASP A 344 8.64 27.87 2.28
N ASN A 345 7.73 27.88 1.27
CA ASN A 345 6.31 28.21 1.42
C ASN A 345 6.04 29.67 1.83
N ALA A 346 6.91 30.60 1.43
CA ALA A 346 6.68 32.04 1.61
C ALA A 346 5.34 32.45 0.93
N LEU A 347 4.66 33.45 1.52
CA LEU A 347 3.34 33.88 1.06
C LEU A 347 3.33 34.48 -0.35
N ALA A 348 4.46 34.96 -0.82
CA ALA A 348 4.63 35.52 -2.17
C ALA A 348 5.97 35.09 -2.76
N ALA A 349 5.94 34.65 -4.00
CA ALA A 349 7.12 34.30 -4.75
C ALA A 349 7.90 35.55 -5.16
N GLN A 350 9.24 35.46 -5.16
CA GLN A 350 10.11 36.43 -5.79
C GLN A 350 10.15 36.20 -7.32
N PRO A 351 10.55 37.19 -8.11
CA PRO A 351 10.75 36.99 -9.55
C PRO A 351 11.70 35.82 -9.82
N GLY A 352 11.26 34.87 -10.66
CA GLY A 352 12.03 33.67 -11.00
C GLY A 352 11.79 32.47 -10.10
N GLU A 353 11.01 32.59 -9.03
CA GLU A 353 10.63 31.40 -8.22
C GLU A 353 9.49 30.60 -8.87
N PRO A 354 9.59 29.26 -8.87
CA PRO A 354 8.70 28.41 -9.66
C PRO A 354 7.29 28.25 -9.10
N GLY A 355 7.08 28.50 -7.81
CA GLY A 355 5.80 28.24 -7.14
C GLY A 355 5.54 26.78 -6.80
N CYS A 356 4.36 26.52 -6.22
CA CYS A 356 3.91 25.19 -5.83
C CYS A 356 3.18 24.48 -6.98
N PRO A 357 3.59 23.27 -7.41
CA PRO A 357 2.96 22.57 -8.54
C PRO A 357 1.53 22.09 -8.24
N TYR A 358 1.11 22.11 -6.97
CA TYR A 358 -0.29 21.83 -6.60
C TYR A 358 -1.25 23.02 -6.83
N ALA A 359 -0.73 24.22 -7.14
CA ALA A 359 -1.50 25.36 -7.61
C ALA A 359 -1.65 25.29 -9.14
N ILE A 360 -2.45 24.33 -9.61
CA ILE A 360 -2.54 23.94 -11.01
C ILE A 360 -3.26 25.00 -11.86
N GLY A 361 -2.66 25.31 -13.01
CA GLY A 361 -3.28 26.08 -14.11
C GLY A 361 -2.82 27.52 -14.22
N ASN A 362 -2.60 27.94 -15.47
CA ASN A 362 -2.32 29.33 -15.86
C ASN A 362 -2.75 29.54 -17.34
N SER A 363 -2.25 30.57 -18.01
CA SER A 363 -2.54 30.85 -19.41
C SER A 363 -2.09 29.76 -20.39
N HIS A 364 -1.22 28.85 -19.99
CA HIS A 364 -0.77 27.70 -20.79
C HIS A 364 -1.68 26.47 -20.64
N GLY A 365 -2.66 26.50 -19.77
CA GLY A 365 -3.64 25.42 -19.57
C GLY A 365 -3.84 25.03 -18.12
N GLY A 366 -4.57 23.92 -17.93
CA GLY A 366 -4.89 23.34 -16.62
C GLY A 366 -4.48 21.87 -16.55
N HIS A 367 -5.35 21.04 -16.00
CA HIS A 367 -5.08 19.61 -15.70
C HIS A 367 -4.76 18.71 -16.93
N LYS A 368 -5.02 19.18 -18.16
CA LYS A 368 -4.71 18.48 -19.41
C LYS A 368 -3.50 19.08 -20.15
N ALA A 369 -2.70 19.87 -19.45
CA ALA A 369 -1.50 20.49 -20.00
C ALA A 369 -0.27 20.16 -19.13
N VAL A 370 0.91 20.28 -19.71
CA VAL A 370 2.20 20.19 -19.00
C VAL A 370 2.78 21.57 -18.78
N ASP A 371 3.56 21.74 -17.72
CA ASP A 371 4.29 22.97 -17.47
C ASP A 371 5.30 23.22 -18.61
N PRO A 372 5.25 24.39 -19.27
CA PRO A 372 6.19 24.72 -20.35
C PRO A 372 7.68 24.66 -19.94
N GLU A 373 7.99 24.83 -18.65
CA GLU A 373 9.36 24.68 -18.15
C GLU A 373 9.86 23.22 -18.21
N LEU A 374 8.98 22.25 -18.11
CA LEU A 374 9.29 20.82 -18.28
C LEU A 374 9.40 20.44 -19.76
N GLY A 375 8.68 21.14 -20.64
CA GLY A 375 8.63 20.88 -22.08
C GLY A 375 7.22 20.87 -22.66
N THR A 376 7.04 20.16 -23.76
CA THR A 376 5.78 20.02 -24.50
C THR A 376 5.06 18.71 -24.16
N LEU A 377 3.76 18.61 -24.49
CA LEU A 377 3.01 17.34 -24.40
C LEU A 377 3.64 16.22 -25.23
N ALA A 378 4.26 16.54 -26.37
CA ALA A 378 4.94 15.55 -27.21
C ALA A 378 6.19 14.99 -26.50
N GLU A 379 6.97 15.84 -25.84
CA GLU A 379 8.14 15.44 -25.06
C GLU A 379 7.73 14.66 -23.81
N CYS A 380 6.62 15.03 -23.16
CA CYS A 380 6.04 14.27 -22.07
C CYS A 380 5.64 12.84 -22.51
N ARG A 381 4.95 12.72 -23.66
CA ARG A 381 4.58 11.42 -24.22
C ARG A 381 5.80 10.56 -24.53
N GLU A 382 6.84 11.17 -25.08
CA GLU A 382 8.10 10.48 -25.38
C GLU A 382 8.81 10.02 -24.11
N PHE A 383 8.83 10.85 -23.07
CA PHE A 383 9.39 10.49 -21.76
C PHE A 383 8.63 9.31 -21.14
N PHE A 384 7.29 9.33 -21.17
CA PHE A 384 6.47 8.21 -20.66
C PHE A 384 6.74 6.93 -21.48
N ARG A 385 6.83 7.04 -22.80
CA ARG A 385 7.17 5.90 -23.65
C ARG A 385 8.52 5.30 -23.30
N GLN A 386 9.57 6.12 -23.10
CA GLN A 386 10.89 5.65 -22.71
C GLN A 386 10.87 4.95 -21.34
N ALA A 387 10.13 5.49 -20.37
CA ALA A 387 9.96 4.85 -19.07
C ALA A 387 9.22 3.51 -19.17
N MET A 388 8.15 3.45 -19.96
CA MET A 388 7.39 2.20 -20.19
C MET A 388 8.24 1.15 -20.93
N ASP A 389 9.04 1.55 -21.90
CA ASP A 389 9.96 0.65 -22.61
C ASP A 389 11.04 0.05 -21.69
N MET A 390 11.37 0.73 -20.60
CA MET A 390 12.23 0.22 -19.52
C MET A 390 11.46 -0.63 -18.49
N GLY A 391 10.16 -0.78 -18.65
CA GLY A 391 9.30 -1.59 -17.79
C GLY A 391 8.77 -0.86 -16.56
N PHE A 392 8.72 0.48 -16.55
CA PHE A 392 8.02 1.24 -15.52
C PHE A 392 6.52 1.35 -15.82
N ALA A 393 5.69 1.23 -14.80
CA ALA A 393 4.36 1.79 -14.81
C ALA A 393 4.44 3.28 -14.47
N ILE A 394 3.60 4.10 -15.13
CA ILE A 394 3.58 5.55 -14.89
C ILE A 394 2.47 5.89 -13.92
N ALA A 395 2.84 6.48 -12.78
CA ALA A 395 1.93 7.07 -11.82
C ALA A 395 1.99 8.60 -11.90
N LEU A 396 0.83 9.24 -12.00
CA LEU A 396 0.70 10.69 -12.02
C LEU A 396 -0.11 11.16 -10.83
N ASP A 397 0.30 12.30 -10.24
CA ASP A 397 -0.47 12.95 -9.18
C ASP A 397 -1.77 13.51 -9.73
N PHE A 398 -2.86 13.16 -9.09
CA PHE A 398 -4.21 13.62 -9.42
C PHE A 398 -4.72 14.55 -8.32
N ALA A 399 -4.27 15.81 -8.39
CA ALA A 399 -4.65 16.87 -7.47
C ALA A 399 -5.81 17.69 -8.06
N LEU A 400 -6.98 17.61 -7.45
CA LEU A 400 -8.18 18.35 -7.88
C LEU A 400 -8.22 19.73 -7.23
N ASN A 401 -7.17 20.50 -7.51
CA ASN A 401 -6.94 21.85 -7.02
C ASN A 401 -6.66 22.78 -8.21
N CYS A 402 -7.19 24.00 -8.17
CA CYS A 402 -6.95 25.00 -9.21
C CYS A 402 -6.22 26.20 -8.63
N SER A 403 -5.31 26.81 -9.39
CA SER A 403 -4.80 28.14 -9.07
C SER A 403 -5.88 29.20 -9.35
N PRO A 404 -5.71 30.44 -8.89
CA PRO A 404 -6.55 31.55 -9.30
C PRO A 404 -6.56 31.81 -10.82
N ASP A 405 -5.51 31.37 -11.53
CA ASP A 405 -5.31 31.60 -12.98
C ASP A 405 -5.77 30.40 -13.83
N HIS A 406 -6.33 29.36 -13.22
CA HIS A 406 -6.79 28.17 -13.93
C HIS A 406 -7.91 28.52 -14.93
N PRO A 407 -7.92 28.00 -16.16
CA PRO A 407 -8.96 28.26 -17.15
C PRO A 407 -10.39 28.09 -16.60
N TYR A 408 -10.66 27.09 -15.76
CA TYR A 408 -11.97 26.86 -15.15
C TYR A 408 -12.46 28.03 -14.29
N VAL A 409 -11.57 28.86 -13.72
CA VAL A 409 -12.00 30.03 -12.91
C VAL A 409 -12.78 31.03 -13.77
N LYS A 410 -12.38 31.16 -15.03
CA LYS A 410 -13.04 32.05 -16.01
C LYS A 410 -14.23 31.35 -16.69
N ASP A 411 -14.00 30.09 -17.12
CA ASP A 411 -14.95 29.39 -18.00
C ASP A 411 -16.10 28.76 -17.22
N HIS A 412 -15.84 28.37 -15.94
CA HIS A 412 -16.79 27.71 -15.06
C HIS A 412 -16.79 28.31 -13.63
N PRO A 413 -17.11 29.59 -13.47
CA PRO A 413 -17.00 30.28 -12.17
C PRO A 413 -17.91 29.70 -11.08
N ASP A 414 -18.93 28.93 -11.44
CA ASP A 414 -19.85 28.26 -10.51
C ASP A 414 -19.28 26.95 -9.92
N TRP A 415 -18.14 26.49 -10.43
CA TRP A 415 -17.48 25.29 -9.91
C TRP A 415 -16.70 25.51 -8.62
N TYR A 416 -16.74 26.75 -8.04
CA TYR A 416 -15.96 27.12 -6.87
C TYR A 416 -16.83 27.53 -5.69
N TYR A 417 -16.31 27.30 -4.48
CA TYR A 417 -16.90 27.86 -3.27
C TYR A 417 -16.64 29.37 -3.23
N ARG A 418 -17.60 30.13 -2.71
CA ARG A 418 -17.48 31.58 -2.55
C ARG A 418 -17.62 31.98 -1.10
N GLU A 419 -16.88 33.02 -0.72
CA GLU A 419 -17.05 33.74 0.53
C GLU A 419 -18.29 34.66 0.45
N LYS A 420 -18.69 35.22 1.58
CA LYS A 420 -19.88 36.12 1.66
C LYS A 420 -19.74 37.39 0.82
N ASP A 421 -18.50 37.83 0.57
CA ASP A 421 -18.18 38.98 -0.26
C ASP A 421 -18.15 38.68 -1.77
N GLY A 422 -18.40 37.40 -2.14
CA GLY A 422 -18.38 36.93 -3.52
C GLY A 422 -17.03 36.48 -4.03
N THR A 423 -15.96 36.63 -3.27
CA THR A 423 -14.61 36.10 -3.63
C THR A 423 -14.60 34.58 -3.61
N ILE A 424 -13.73 33.96 -4.43
CA ILE A 424 -13.54 32.51 -4.40
C ILE A 424 -12.79 32.14 -3.14
N LYS A 425 -13.31 31.14 -2.42
CA LYS A 425 -12.69 30.60 -1.22
C LYS A 425 -11.43 29.83 -1.57
N CYS A 426 -10.32 30.10 -0.86
CA CYS A 426 -9.09 29.29 -0.99
C CYS A 426 -9.14 28.03 -0.13
N ALA A 427 -8.26 27.09 -0.43
CA ALA A 427 -8.11 25.86 0.34
C ALA A 427 -7.59 26.14 1.75
N GLU A 428 -8.12 25.44 2.74
CA GLU A 428 -7.72 25.54 4.14
C GLU A 428 -7.56 24.17 4.77
N ASN A 429 -6.51 24.01 5.56
CA ASN A 429 -6.30 22.92 6.48
C ASN A 429 -5.82 23.51 7.81
N PRO A 430 -6.73 24.04 8.65
CA PRO A 430 -6.36 24.84 9.80
C PRO A 430 -5.27 24.19 10.67
N PRO A 431 -4.25 24.95 11.10
CA PRO A 431 -4.13 26.40 10.92
C PRO A 431 -3.57 26.85 9.56
N LYS A 432 -3.24 25.93 8.62
CA LYS A 432 -2.69 26.24 7.30
C LYS A 432 -3.77 26.77 6.35
N LYS A 433 -3.44 27.81 5.59
CA LYS A 433 -4.24 28.35 4.50
C LYS A 433 -3.40 28.37 3.24
N TYR A 434 -4.01 28.00 2.10
CA TYR A 434 -3.34 27.88 0.80
C TYR A 434 -3.98 28.91 -0.14
N GLU A 435 -3.45 30.14 -0.12
CA GLU A 435 -4.01 31.26 -0.83
C GLU A 435 -3.92 31.13 -2.36
N ASP A 436 -2.96 30.32 -2.81
CA ASP A 436 -2.68 30.01 -4.22
C ASP A 436 -3.55 28.84 -4.77
N VAL A 437 -4.45 28.27 -3.96
CA VAL A 437 -5.23 27.09 -4.33
C VAL A 437 -6.73 27.32 -4.10
N TYR A 438 -7.54 27.13 -5.13
CA TYR A 438 -8.99 27.16 -5.11
C TYR A 438 -9.56 25.74 -5.22
N PRO A 439 -10.25 25.23 -4.19
CA PRO A 439 -10.88 23.92 -4.23
C PRO A 439 -12.14 23.92 -5.07
N LEU A 440 -12.35 22.85 -5.84
CA LEU A 440 -13.56 22.64 -6.63
C LEU A 440 -14.75 22.28 -5.74
N ASN A 441 -15.92 22.85 -6.07
CA ASN A 441 -17.19 22.58 -5.38
C ASN A 441 -17.95 21.42 -6.03
N PHE A 442 -17.74 20.22 -5.52
CA PHE A 442 -18.41 19.00 -6.00
C PHE A 442 -19.94 18.98 -5.83
N PHE A 443 -20.50 19.96 -5.13
CA PHE A 443 -21.93 20.12 -4.89
C PHE A 443 -22.54 21.32 -5.65
N CYS A 444 -21.78 21.96 -6.53
CA CYS A 444 -22.27 23.07 -7.34
C CYS A 444 -23.50 22.67 -8.19
N PRO A 445 -24.31 23.61 -8.66
CA PRO A 445 -25.44 23.32 -9.54
C PRO A 445 -25.04 22.55 -10.79
N ASP A 446 -23.87 22.87 -11.37
CA ASP A 446 -23.31 22.25 -12.56
C ASP A 446 -22.41 21.02 -12.27
N ARG A 447 -22.55 20.40 -11.10
CA ARG A 447 -21.69 19.28 -10.67
C ARG A 447 -21.62 18.11 -11.66
N LYS A 448 -22.65 17.89 -12.47
CA LYS A 448 -22.62 16.79 -13.44
C LYS A 448 -21.59 17.03 -14.55
N ASN A 449 -21.47 18.24 -15.02
CA ASN A 449 -20.46 18.60 -16.03
C ASN A 449 -19.08 18.65 -15.39
N LEU A 450 -18.94 19.20 -14.17
CA LEU A 450 -17.70 19.15 -13.41
C LEU A 450 -17.18 17.70 -13.25
N TRP A 451 -18.05 16.76 -12.82
CA TRP A 451 -17.62 15.36 -12.64
C TRP A 451 -17.20 14.71 -13.95
N LYS A 452 -17.92 14.97 -15.05
CA LYS A 452 -17.54 14.49 -16.39
C LYS A 452 -16.21 15.08 -16.86
N GLU A 453 -16.00 16.37 -16.61
CA GLU A 453 -14.73 17.02 -16.95
C GLU A 453 -13.57 16.39 -16.17
N ILE A 454 -13.73 16.14 -14.87
CA ILE A 454 -12.72 15.46 -14.08
C ILE A 454 -12.46 14.03 -14.60
N LYS A 455 -13.51 13.28 -15.01
CA LYS A 455 -13.35 11.97 -15.67
C LYS A 455 -12.50 12.09 -16.94
N SER A 456 -12.78 13.09 -17.77
CA SER A 456 -12.05 13.32 -19.02
C SER A 456 -10.59 13.74 -18.81
N VAL A 457 -10.23 14.30 -17.63
CA VAL A 457 -8.82 14.51 -17.26
C VAL A 457 -8.12 13.17 -17.03
N VAL A 458 -8.77 12.24 -16.33
CA VAL A 458 -8.23 10.88 -16.12
C VAL A 458 -8.03 10.19 -17.47
N GLU A 459 -9.06 10.19 -18.33
CA GLU A 459 -9.02 9.59 -19.67
C GLU A 459 -7.91 10.18 -20.54
N PHE A 460 -7.73 11.50 -20.51
CA PHE A 460 -6.65 12.17 -21.24
C PHE A 460 -5.26 11.65 -20.83
N TRP A 461 -5.01 11.48 -19.53
CA TRP A 461 -3.71 10.98 -19.08
C TRP A 461 -3.54 9.49 -19.28
N MET A 462 -4.62 8.70 -19.28
CA MET A 462 -4.60 7.30 -19.72
C MET A 462 -4.15 7.19 -21.19
N ASP A 463 -4.67 8.04 -22.06
CA ASP A 463 -4.26 8.11 -23.47
C ASP A 463 -2.78 8.53 -23.66
N MET A 464 -2.23 9.21 -22.64
CA MET A 464 -0.79 9.55 -22.60
C MET A 464 0.08 8.40 -22.08
N GLY A 465 -0.49 7.34 -21.50
CA GLY A 465 0.21 6.17 -20.95
C GLY A 465 0.24 6.08 -19.43
N VAL A 466 -0.49 6.94 -18.72
CA VAL A 466 -0.61 6.86 -17.26
C VAL A 466 -1.52 5.69 -16.89
N THR A 467 -1.03 4.80 -16.04
CA THR A 467 -1.78 3.62 -15.57
C THR A 467 -2.13 3.70 -14.08
N VAL A 468 -1.56 4.65 -13.36
CA VAL A 468 -1.80 4.83 -11.92
C VAL A 468 -2.05 6.31 -11.61
N PHE A 469 -3.08 6.60 -10.84
CA PHE A 469 -3.39 7.94 -10.33
C PHE A 469 -3.18 7.97 -8.82
N ARG A 470 -2.16 8.69 -8.37
CA ARG A 470 -2.03 9.03 -6.94
C ARG A 470 -2.93 10.21 -6.66
N VAL A 471 -3.93 10.01 -5.85
CA VAL A 471 -4.97 11.02 -5.60
C VAL A 471 -4.64 11.83 -4.36
N ASP A 472 -4.45 13.14 -4.58
CA ASP A 472 -4.16 14.11 -3.54
C ASP A 472 -5.38 14.37 -2.65
N ASN A 473 -5.22 14.15 -1.35
CA ASN A 473 -6.23 14.42 -0.32
C ASN A 473 -7.67 14.00 -0.69
N PRO A 474 -7.94 12.74 -1.09
CA PRO A 474 -9.27 12.31 -1.52
C PRO A 474 -10.33 12.42 -0.42
N HIS A 475 -9.93 12.41 0.84
CA HIS A 475 -10.83 12.54 1.99
C HIS A 475 -11.49 13.94 2.12
N THR A 476 -11.03 14.92 1.34
CA THR A 476 -11.60 16.27 1.28
C THR A 476 -12.68 16.41 0.20
N LYS A 477 -12.92 15.38 -0.60
CA LYS A 477 -13.92 15.33 -1.66
C LYS A 477 -15.02 14.30 -1.31
N PRO A 478 -16.21 14.34 -1.94
CA PRO A 478 -17.30 13.42 -1.61
C PRO A 478 -16.97 11.96 -1.94
N PHE A 479 -17.24 11.04 -1.02
CA PHE A 479 -17.08 9.61 -1.28
C PHE A 479 -17.86 9.11 -2.49
N VAL A 480 -19.08 9.63 -2.70
CA VAL A 480 -19.93 9.25 -3.83
C VAL A 480 -19.33 9.66 -5.18
N PHE A 481 -18.55 10.74 -5.23
CA PHE A 481 -17.81 11.13 -6.42
C PHE A 481 -16.72 10.10 -6.75
N TRP A 482 -15.90 9.70 -5.77
CA TRP A 482 -14.85 8.71 -5.96
C TRP A 482 -15.40 7.33 -6.34
N GLU A 483 -16.47 6.90 -5.66
CA GLU A 483 -17.13 5.63 -5.97
C GLU A 483 -17.66 5.59 -7.41
N TRP A 484 -18.21 6.72 -7.89
CA TRP A 484 -18.64 6.88 -9.26
C TRP A 484 -17.45 6.90 -10.24
N LEU A 485 -16.46 7.78 -10.03
CA LEU A 485 -15.34 7.97 -10.96
C LEU A 485 -14.55 6.67 -11.15
N ILE A 486 -14.17 6.03 -10.03
CA ILE A 486 -13.37 4.80 -10.07
C ILE A 486 -14.14 3.68 -10.76
N ARG A 487 -15.44 3.54 -10.47
CA ARG A 487 -16.28 2.54 -11.14
C ARG A 487 -16.37 2.78 -12.65
N GLU A 488 -16.61 4.03 -13.09
CA GLU A 488 -16.71 4.38 -14.51
C GLU A 488 -15.40 4.07 -15.26
N ILE A 489 -14.26 4.47 -14.72
CA ILE A 489 -12.96 4.21 -15.34
C ILE A 489 -12.67 2.71 -15.39
N LYS A 490 -12.87 2.00 -14.29
CA LYS A 490 -12.53 0.57 -14.20
C LYS A 490 -13.51 -0.37 -14.89
N ALA A 491 -14.69 0.10 -15.26
CA ALA A 491 -15.63 -0.69 -16.05
C ALA A 491 -15.05 -1.05 -17.44
N GLU A 492 -14.26 -0.16 -18.02
CA GLU A 492 -13.63 -0.34 -19.33
C GLU A 492 -12.12 -0.64 -19.21
N ASN A 493 -11.47 -0.16 -18.14
CA ASN A 493 -10.02 -0.21 -17.94
C ASN A 493 -9.71 -0.74 -16.53
N PRO A 494 -9.91 -2.03 -16.26
CA PRO A 494 -9.76 -2.61 -14.92
C PRO A 494 -8.32 -2.57 -14.39
N GLU A 495 -7.32 -2.39 -15.26
CA GLU A 495 -5.90 -2.28 -14.94
C GLU A 495 -5.51 -0.92 -14.34
N ILE A 496 -6.31 0.12 -14.53
CA ILE A 496 -6.02 1.46 -14.00
C ILE A 496 -6.15 1.45 -12.47
N LEU A 497 -5.16 2.02 -11.81
CA LEU A 497 -5.07 2.02 -10.34
C LEU A 497 -5.24 3.43 -9.76
N PHE A 498 -5.88 3.48 -8.60
CA PHE A 498 -6.05 4.69 -7.81
C PHE A 498 -5.42 4.49 -6.42
N LEU A 499 -4.37 5.27 -6.14
CA LEU A 499 -3.70 5.31 -4.84
C LEU A 499 -4.22 6.49 -4.02
N SER A 500 -4.75 6.21 -2.85
CA SER A 500 -5.32 7.22 -1.93
C SER A 500 -4.23 7.80 -1.01
N GLU A 501 -3.95 9.10 -1.13
CA GLU A 501 -3.19 9.83 -0.11
C GLU A 501 -4.17 10.42 0.91
N ALA A 502 -4.40 9.70 2.00
CA ALA A 502 -5.41 10.07 2.98
C ALA A 502 -4.90 9.94 4.42
N PHE A 503 -4.00 10.83 4.83
CA PHE A 503 -3.56 10.93 6.22
C PHE A 503 -4.67 11.56 7.08
N THR A 504 -5.68 10.76 7.40
CA THR A 504 -6.90 11.15 8.09
C THR A 504 -7.33 10.09 9.10
N ARG A 505 -8.50 10.24 9.70
CA ARG A 505 -9.03 9.27 10.68
C ARG A 505 -9.14 7.87 10.08
N PRO A 506 -8.83 6.79 10.83
CA PRO A 506 -8.80 5.42 10.30
C PRO A 506 -10.08 4.99 9.57
N LYS A 507 -11.26 5.37 10.09
CA LYS A 507 -12.55 5.02 9.46
C LYS A 507 -12.73 5.67 8.08
N VAL A 508 -12.21 6.89 7.89
CA VAL A 508 -12.26 7.61 6.61
C VAL A 508 -11.30 6.96 5.62
N MET A 509 -10.07 6.65 6.03
CA MET A 509 -9.08 5.93 5.20
C MET A 509 -9.63 4.57 4.75
N LYS A 510 -10.15 3.77 5.68
CA LYS A 510 -10.77 2.47 5.38
C LYS A 510 -11.99 2.60 4.46
N ARG A 511 -12.79 3.67 4.60
CA ARG A 511 -13.92 3.93 3.69
C ARG A 511 -13.47 4.18 2.27
N LEU A 512 -12.41 4.95 2.05
CA LEU A 512 -11.84 5.18 0.71
C LEU A 512 -11.39 3.86 0.08
N ALA A 513 -10.72 2.99 0.84
CA ALA A 513 -10.34 1.67 0.35
C ALA A 513 -11.57 0.83 -0.06
N LYS A 514 -12.66 0.85 0.73
CA LYS A 514 -13.90 0.10 0.42
C LYS A 514 -14.60 0.59 -0.85
N ILE A 515 -14.64 1.90 -1.11
CA ILE A 515 -15.36 2.50 -2.25
C ILE A 515 -14.64 2.44 -3.58
N GLY A 516 -13.42 1.89 -3.63
CA GLY A 516 -12.76 1.61 -4.90
C GLY A 516 -11.29 1.93 -5.01
N PHE A 517 -10.71 2.75 -4.12
CA PHE A 517 -9.27 2.98 -4.14
C PHE A 517 -8.50 1.67 -4.01
N ASP A 518 -7.56 1.42 -4.89
CA ASP A 518 -6.82 0.18 -4.98
C ASP A 518 -5.79 0.05 -3.87
N MET A 519 -5.08 1.14 -3.60
CA MET A 519 -4.01 1.22 -2.61
C MET A 519 -4.21 2.45 -1.72
N SER A 520 -3.56 2.47 -0.56
CA SER A 520 -3.62 3.58 0.37
C SER A 520 -2.27 3.85 1.03
N TYR A 521 -1.90 5.12 1.12
CA TYR A 521 -0.90 5.56 2.11
C TYR A 521 -1.33 5.15 3.49
N THR A 522 -0.38 5.05 4.42
CA THR A 522 -0.60 4.47 5.74
C THR A 522 0.10 5.26 6.83
N TYR A 523 -0.15 4.91 8.09
CA TYR A 523 0.54 5.49 9.23
C TYR A 523 1.95 4.91 9.47
N PHE A 524 2.46 4.04 8.59
CA PHE A 524 3.80 3.46 8.69
C PHE A 524 4.88 4.52 8.95
N THR A 525 4.79 5.67 8.28
CA THR A 525 5.74 6.78 8.38
C THR A 525 6.04 7.17 9.84
N TRP A 526 5.06 7.05 10.74
CA TRP A 526 5.17 7.43 12.15
C TRP A 526 5.24 6.25 13.14
N ARG A 527 5.25 5.00 12.65
CA ARG A 527 5.41 3.82 13.50
C ARG A 527 6.90 3.48 13.59
N THR A 528 7.52 3.68 14.76
CA THR A 528 8.98 3.62 14.93
C THR A 528 9.44 2.53 15.88
N SER A 529 8.69 2.23 16.92
CA SER A 529 9.01 1.16 17.86
C SER A 529 8.55 -0.22 17.38
N ALA A 530 9.18 -1.27 17.88
CA ALA A 530 8.79 -2.66 17.59
C ALA A 530 7.32 -2.93 17.90
N GLN A 531 6.83 -2.40 19.03
CA GLN A 531 5.44 -2.56 19.45
C GLN A 531 4.46 -1.85 18.49
N GLU A 532 4.69 -0.58 18.15
CA GLU A 532 3.83 0.19 17.23
C GLU A 532 3.78 -0.44 15.84
N LEU A 533 4.93 -0.94 15.35
CA LEU A 533 5.01 -1.65 14.07
C LEU A 533 4.20 -2.94 14.13
N ARG A 534 4.38 -3.76 15.17
CA ARG A 534 3.63 -5.01 15.36
C ARG A 534 2.13 -4.77 15.40
N GLU A 535 1.66 -3.91 16.30
CA GLU A 535 0.23 -3.59 16.45
C GLU A 535 -0.40 -3.10 15.14
N TYR A 536 0.29 -2.21 14.44
CA TYR A 536 -0.21 -1.65 13.20
C TYR A 536 -0.24 -2.68 12.06
N LEU A 537 0.81 -3.49 11.94
CA LEU A 537 0.86 -4.53 10.91
C LEU A 537 -0.13 -5.69 11.20
N GLU A 538 -0.35 -6.04 12.47
CA GLU A 538 -1.38 -6.99 12.87
C GLU A 538 -2.78 -6.45 12.53
N GLU A 539 -3.06 -5.17 12.74
CA GLU A 539 -4.29 -4.55 12.25
C GLU A 539 -4.45 -4.73 10.74
N LEU A 540 -3.42 -4.44 9.95
CA LEU A 540 -3.48 -4.51 8.49
C LEU A 540 -3.58 -5.95 7.96
N THR A 541 -3.00 -6.94 8.64
CA THR A 541 -2.88 -8.32 8.16
C THR A 541 -3.88 -9.30 8.77
N GLN A 542 -4.47 -8.99 9.94
CA GLN A 542 -5.31 -9.92 10.67
C GLN A 542 -6.75 -9.42 10.86
N SER A 543 -6.99 -8.08 10.80
CA SER A 543 -8.36 -7.57 10.90
C SER A 543 -9.10 -7.65 9.55
N GLU A 544 -10.40 -7.32 9.55
CA GLU A 544 -11.25 -7.27 8.35
C GLU A 544 -10.63 -6.42 7.21
N CYS A 545 -9.83 -5.41 7.55
CA CYS A 545 -9.26 -4.51 6.53
C CYS A 545 -8.30 -5.21 5.55
N ARG A 546 -7.74 -6.37 5.92
CA ARG A 546 -6.92 -7.23 5.02
C ARG A 546 -7.65 -7.65 3.75
N HIS A 547 -8.98 -7.63 3.76
CA HIS A 547 -9.81 -8.06 2.64
C HIS A 547 -10.13 -6.96 1.63
N TYR A 548 -9.86 -5.68 1.97
CA TYR A 548 -10.20 -4.56 1.08
C TYR A 548 -9.16 -3.44 1.03
N MET A 549 -8.17 -3.42 1.92
CA MET A 549 -7.15 -2.37 1.98
C MET A 549 -5.78 -2.93 1.60
N LYS A 550 -5.17 -2.39 0.56
CA LYS A 550 -3.81 -2.69 0.14
C LYS A 550 -2.91 -1.51 0.53
N PRO A 551 -2.05 -1.67 1.55
CA PRO A 551 -1.19 -0.59 2.05
C PRO A 551 0.03 -0.40 1.15
N ILE A 552 0.48 0.86 1.01
CA ILE A 552 1.80 1.21 0.51
C ILE A 552 2.56 1.97 1.60
N PHE A 553 3.85 1.66 1.78
CA PHE A 553 4.67 2.23 2.85
C PHE A 553 5.67 3.23 2.28
N PHE A 554 5.54 4.48 2.71
CA PHE A 554 6.49 5.55 2.41
C PHE A 554 7.26 5.95 3.67
N PRO A 555 8.61 5.85 3.70
CA PRO A 555 9.41 6.37 4.80
C PRO A 555 9.33 7.89 4.92
N THR A 556 9.31 8.60 3.79
CA THR A 556 9.14 10.04 3.65
C THR A 556 8.24 10.35 2.46
N THR A 557 7.66 11.54 2.44
CA THR A 557 7.00 12.13 1.27
C THR A 557 7.50 13.57 1.09
N PRO A 558 7.25 14.25 -0.03
CA PRO A 558 7.64 15.66 -0.18
C PRO A 558 7.10 16.59 0.92
N ASP A 559 6.02 16.21 1.57
CA ASP A 559 5.35 16.97 2.63
C ASP A 559 5.67 16.48 4.04
N ILE A 560 6.39 15.37 4.17
CA ILE A 560 6.61 14.71 5.47
C ILE A 560 8.04 14.22 5.59
N LEU A 561 8.82 14.92 6.43
CA LEU A 561 10.11 14.47 6.96
C LEU A 561 9.92 14.13 8.45
N PRO A 562 9.65 12.86 8.81
CA PRO A 562 9.33 12.50 10.18
C PRO A 562 10.52 12.73 11.11
N TRP A 563 10.24 13.02 12.38
CA TRP A 563 11.25 13.42 13.39
C TRP A 563 12.47 12.51 13.46
N HIS A 564 12.29 11.20 13.33
CA HIS A 564 13.36 10.22 13.43
C HIS A 564 14.31 10.20 12.21
N LEU A 565 13.94 10.84 11.10
CA LEU A 565 14.80 10.99 9.91
C LEU A 565 15.44 12.37 9.82
N GLN A 566 15.06 13.31 10.69
CA GLN A 566 15.62 14.67 10.70
C GLN A 566 17.09 14.64 11.13
N ASN A 567 18.00 15.10 10.24
CA ASN A 567 19.46 15.09 10.45
C ASN A 567 20.00 13.70 10.88
N ALA A 568 19.33 12.63 10.46
CA ALA A 568 19.69 11.27 10.86
C ALA A 568 20.89 10.73 10.08
N ALA A 569 21.61 9.80 10.72
CA ALA A 569 22.67 9.04 10.07
C ALA A 569 22.12 8.10 8.98
N PRO A 570 22.91 7.72 7.97
CA PRO A 570 22.49 6.77 6.92
C PRO A 570 21.91 5.46 7.44
N ALA A 571 22.33 5.00 8.62
CA ALA A 571 21.79 3.81 9.27
C ALA A 571 20.27 3.92 9.51
N MET A 572 19.75 5.08 9.95
CA MET A 572 18.30 5.25 10.14
C MET A 572 17.54 5.19 8.82
N PHE A 573 18.09 5.79 7.74
CA PHE A 573 17.50 5.68 6.40
C PHE A 573 17.46 4.22 5.93
N LYS A 574 18.55 3.46 6.13
CA LYS A 574 18.57 2.00 5.83
C LYS A 574 17.53 1.24 6.64
N ILE A 575 17.40 1.50 7.95
CA ILE A 575 16.41 0.85 8.83
C ILE A 575 14.99 1.12 8.30
N ARG A 576 14.65 2.38 8.06
CA ARG A 576 13.28 2.75 7.61
C ARG A 576 12.98 2.22 6.22
N PHE A 577 13.95 2.23 5.32
CA PHE A 577 13.82 1.61 4.00
C PHE A 577 13.61 0.10 4.09
N ALA A 578 14.43 -0.58 4.90
CA ALA A 578 14.31 -2.02 5.11
C ALA A 578 12.92 -2.42 5.62
N LEU A 579 12.40 -1.70 6.63
CA LEU A 579 11.06 -1.92 7.16
C LEU A 579 9.96 -1.66 6.11
N ALA A 580 10.05 -0.57 5.33
CA ALA A 580 9.09 -0.30 4.27
C ALA A 580 9.09 -1.39 3.20
N ALA A 581 10.28 -1.80 2.77
CA ALA A 581 10.48 -2.72 1.67
C ALA A 581 10.19 -4.20 2.01
N THR A 582 10.20 -4.59 3.31
CA THR A 582 10.07 -6.00 3.69
C THR A 582 8.81 -6.31 4.50
N LEU A 583 8.24 -5.34 5.24
CA LEU A 583 6.96 -5.52 5.94
C LEU A 583 5.77 -5.49 4.99
N SER A 584 5.80 -4.64 3.96
CA SER A 584 4.77 -4.60 2.92
C SER A 584 5.25 -5.20 1.60
N GLY A 585 4.33 -5.70 0.77
CA GLY A 585 4.63 -6.06 -0.61
C GLY A 585 4.86 -4.82 -1.48
N SER A 586 4.20 -3.70 -1.17
CA SER A 586 4.33 -2.44 -1.92
C SER A 586 4.89 -1.33 -1.04
N TYR A 587 5.86 -0.59 -1.55
CA TYR A 587 6.43 0.57 -0.88
C TYR A 587 6.78 1.67 -1.90
N GLY A 588 6.90 2.91 -1.42
CA GLY A 588 7.36 4.04 -2.22
C GLY A 588 8.52 4.79 -1.54
N MET A 589 9.32 5.44 -2.35
CA MET A 589 10.46 6.24 -1.92
C MET A 589 10.43 7.59 -2.66
N TYR A 590 10.41 8.67 -1.89
CA TYR A 590 10.58 10.02 -2.43
C TYR A 590 12.04 10.24 -2.83
N ASN A 591 12.29 10.86 -3.98
CA ASN A 591 13.64 11.09 -4.47
C ASN A 591 14.49 11.88 -3.45
N SER A 592 15.80 11.74 -3.51
CA SER A 592 16.78 12.17 -2.50
C SER A 592 16.83 11.37 -1.19
N TYR A 593 15.90 10.47 -0.95
CA TYR A 593 15.99 9.53 0.17
C TYR A 593 17.23 8.63 0.06
N GLU A 594 17.56 8.18 -1.15
CA GLU A 594 18.79 7.43 -1.45
C GLU A 594 20.07 8.20 -1.12
N LEU A 595 19.97 9.51 -1.05
CA LEU A 595 21.04 10.41 -0.65
C LEU A 595 21.05 10.70 0.86
N CYS A 596 20.14 10.11 1.62
CA CYS A 596 19.91 10.35 3.05
C CYS A 596 19.62 11.85 3.33
N GLU A 597 18.81 12.50 2.47
CA GLU A 597 18.39 13.86 2.72
C GLU A 597 17.40 13.91 3.87
N GLY A 598 17.75 14.65 4.91
CA GLY A 598 16.97 14.75 6.14
C GLY A 598 17.06 16.14 6.80
N THR A 599 17.32 17.19 6.03
CA THR A 599 17.40 18.57 6.55
C THR A 599 16.01 19.13 6.79
N PRO A 600 15.61 19.39 8.06
CA PRO A 600 14.26 19.82 8.39
C PRO A 600 14.08 21.33 8.38
N VAL A 601 12.85 21.79 8.16
CA VAL A 601 12.40 23.09 8.65
C VAL A 601 12.38 23.05 10.19
N PRO A 602 13.04 23.96 10.89
CA PRO A 602 13.11 23.90 12.36
C PRO A 602 11.73 23.79 13.01
N GLY A 603 11.54 22.76 13.83
CA GLY A 603 10.31 22.51 14.58
C GLY A 603 9.13 22.00 13.75
N LYS A 604 9.36 21.49 12.55
CA LYS A 604 8.33 20.89 11.68
C LYS A 604 8.81 19.58 11.08
N GLU A 605 7.88 18.73 10.70
CA GLU A 605 8.12 17.53 9.90
C GLU A 605 8.08 17.86 8.40
N GLU A 606 8.85 18.88 7.97
CA GLU A 606 8.91 19.37 6.59
C GLU A 606 10.38 19.51 6.17
N PHE A 607 10.67 19.27 4.88
CA PHE A 607 12.01 19.47 4.33
C PHE A 607 12.33 20.95 4.17
N LEU A 608 13.51 21.37 4.62
CA LEU A 608 14.05 22.70 4.37
C LEU A 608 14.49 22.81 2.90
N HIS A 609 14.25 23.96 2.28
CA HIS A 609 14.55 24.21 0.87
C HIS A 609 13.93 23.14 -0.03
N SER A 610 12.64 22.85 0.23
CA SER A 610 11.91 21.83 -0.50
C SER A 610 11.77 22.18 -1.98
N GLU A 611 12.06 21.22 -2.83
CA GLU A 611 11.82 21.31 -4.28
C GLU A 611 10.35 21.54 -4.66
N LYS A 612 9.44 21.43 -3.71
CA LYS A 612 8.03 21.80 -3.86
C LYS A 612 7.84 23.30 -4.13
N TYR A 613 8.73 24.14 -3.60
CA TYR A 613 8.61 25.61 -3.67
C TYR A 613 9.75 26.29 -4.42
N GLN A 614 10.83 25.58 -4.72
CA GLN A 614 12.01 26.16 -5.35
C GLN A 614 12.72 25.18 -6.27
N TYR A 615 13.57 25.69 -7.16
CA TYR A 615 14.46 24.83 -7.92
C TYR A 615 15.51 24.24 -6.99
N LYS A 616 15.86 22.97 -7.24
CA LYS A 616 16.88 22.25 -6.47
C LYS A 616 17.59 21.28 -7.40
N THR A 617 18.89 21.11 -7.19
CA THR A 617 19.66 20.07 -7.86
C THR A 617 20.30 19.16 -6.84
N TRP A 618 20.55 17.93 -7.25
CA TRP A 618 21.09 16.90 -6.40
C TRP A 618 22.42 16.39 -6.97
N ASP A 619 23.41 16.21 -6.09
CA ASP A 619 24.57 15.39 -6.39
C ASP A 619 24.16 13.92 -6.16
N TRP A 620 23.70 13.27 -7.23
CA TRP A 620 23.19 11.90 -7.16
C TRP A 620 24.26 10.90 -6.76
N ASP A 621 25.55 11.22 -6.96
CA ASP A 621 26.68 10.34 -6.64
C ASP A 621 27.38 10.72 -5.33
N ARG A 622 26.78 11.63 -4.55
CA ARG A 622 27.40 12.09 -3.30
C ARG A 622 27.80 10.92 -2.39
N PRO A 623 28.98 10.98 -1.74
CA PRO A 623 29.45 9.95 -0.82
C PRO A 623 28.48 9.72 0.34
N GLY A 624 28.33 8.47 0.77
CA GLY A 624 27.42 8.10 1.88
C GLY A 624 25.98 7.85 1.46
N ASN A 625 25.66 7.89 0.16
CA ASN A 625 24.36 7.46 -0.35
C ASN A 625 24.11 5.96 -0.07
N ILE A 626 22.83 5.56 -0.10
CA ILE A 626 22.41 4.18 0.18
C ILE A 626 21.87 3.45 -1.06
N LYS A 627 22.17 3.91 -2.28
CA LYS A 627 21.70 3.31 -3.53
C LYS A 627 22.01 1.80 -3.62
N GLY A 628 23.24 1.41 -3.24
CA GLY A 628 23.64 0.00 -3.24
C GLY A 628 22.83 -0.87 -2.28
N PHE A 629 22.45 -0.34 -1.11
CA PHE A 629 21.58 -1.03 -0.16
C PHE A 629 20.15 -1.17 -0.72
N ILE A 630 19.61 -0.11 -1.33
CA ILE A 630 18.30 -0.11 -1.99
C ILE A 630 18.25 -1.16 -3.10
N LYS A 631 19.24 -1.13 -4.01
CA LYS A 631 19.37 -2.08 -5.10
C LYS A 631 19.39 -3.52 -4.59
N ARG A 632 20.26 -3.81 -3.62
CA ARG A 632 20.39 -5.15 -3.05
C ARG A 632 19.07 -5.64 -2.46
N LEU A 633 18.39 -4.82 -1.70
CA LEU A 633 17.12 -5.21 -1.07
C LEU A 633 16.00 -5.40 -2.11
N ASN A 634 15.98 -4.61 -3.18
CA ASN A 634 15.04 -4.79 -4.29
C ASN A 634 15.33 -6.07 -5.11
N GLU A 635 16.60 -6.46 -5.27
CA GLU A 635 16.96 -7.76 -5.83
C GLU A 635 16.42 -8.90 -4.96
N ILE A 636 16.66 -8.85 -3.65
CA ILE A 636 16.14 -9.83 -2.70
C ILE A 636 14.61 -9.91 -2.78
N ARG A 637 13.92 -8.76 -2.86
CA ARG A 637 12.45 -8.70 -3.00
C ARG A 637 11.97 -9.40 -4.27
N ARG A 638 12.64 -9.16 -5.39
CA ARG A 638 12.28 -9.74 -6.69
C ARG A 638 12.46 -11.24 -6.71
N ASP A 639 13.54 -11.73 -6.09
CA ASP A 639 13.92 -13.14 -6.14
C ASP A 639 13.18 -14.01 -5.12
N ASN A 640 12.43 -13.39 -4.19
CA ASN A 640 11.77 -14.11 -3.09
C ASN A 640 10.27 -13.85 -3.05
N ARG A 641 9.47 -14.84 -3.48
CA ARG A 641 8.00 -14.76 -3.54
C ARG A 641 7.34 -14.47 -2.18
N ALA A 642 7.96 -14.89 -1.08
CA ALA A 642 7.49 -14.58 0.27
C ALA A 642 7.36 -13.06 0.52
N LEU A 643 8.17 -12.21 -0.17
CA LEU A 643 8.11 -10.75 -0.08
C LEU A 643 7.01 -10.12 -0.97
N HIS A 644 6.40 -10.91 -1.85
CA HIS A 644 5.35 -10.43 -2.74
C HIS A 644 3.96 -10.37 -2.06
N ARG A 645 3.85 -10.85 -0.83
CA ARG A 645 2.59 -10.89 -0.09
C ARG A 645 2.68 -10.09 1.21
N LEU A 646 1.56 -9.47 1.61
CA LEU A 646 1.43 -8.81 2.91
C LEU A 646 0.90 -9.78 3.97
N LYS A 647 -0.10 -10.60 3.63
CA LYS A 647 -0.88 -11.43 4.56
C LYS A 647 -0.09 -12.57 5.21
N ASN A 648 1.09 -12.91 4.66
CA ASN A 648 1.97 -13.96 5.14
C ASN A 648 2.97 -13.52 6.23
N LEU A 649 2.85 -12.28 6.71
CA LEU A 649 3.69 -11.71 7.75
C LEU A 649 3.37 -12.34 9.12
N ARG A 650 4.43 -12.74 9.86
CA ARG A 650 4.36 -13.23 11.24
C ARG A 650 5.47 -12.62 12.07
N PHE A 651 5.11 -12.00 13.20
CA PHE A 651 6.09 -11.47 14.14
C PHE A 651 6.58 -12.55 15.10
N HIS A 652 7.84 -12.44 15.52
CA HIS A 652 8.47 -13.26 16.52
C HIS A 652 8.87 -12.43 17.73
N ASP A 653 9.01 -13.06 18.91
CA ASP A 653 9.35 -12.35 20.12
C ASP A 653 10.87 -12.18 20.24
N SER A 654 11.25 -11.04 20.81
CA SER A 654 12.63 -10.66 21.12
C SER A 654 12.69 -10.20 22.58
N ASN A 655 13.75 -10.59 23.30
CA ASN A 655 13.98 -10.07 24.66
C ASN A 655 14.61 -8.66 24.67
N ASN A 656 14.82 -8.06 23.49
CA ASN A 656 15.31 -6.70 23.34
C ASN A 656 14.33 -5.88 22.45
N PRO A 657 13.70 -4.81 22.96
CA PRO A 657 12.75 -4.00 22.20
C PRO A 657 13.38 -3.23 21.02
N ALA A 658 14.70 -3.09 20.99
CA ALA A 658 15.43 -2.51 19.87
C ALA A 658 15.64 -3.49 18.70
N ILE A 659 15.34 -4.78 18.88
CA ILE A 659 15.39 -5.78 17.82
C ILE A 659 13.98 -6.23 17.46
N LEU A 660 13.60 -5.99 16.21
CA LEU A 660 12.35 -6.48 15.62
C LEU A 660 12.63 -7.72 14.78
N ALA A 661 11.91 -8.81 15.04
CA ALA A 661 12.00 -10.04 14.27
C ALA A 661 10.64 -10.43 13.68
N TYR A 662 10.62 -10.82 12.43
CA TYR A 662 9.42 -11.30 11.71
C TYR A 662 9.80 -12.22 10.57
N SER A 663 8.87 -13.07 10.17
CA SER A 663 9.02 -13.95 9.02
C SER A 663 7.94 -13.74 7.99
N LYS A 664 8.24 -14.12 6.76
CA LYS A 664 7.31 -14.24 5.64
C LYS A 664 7.55 -15.58 4.95
N HIS A 665 6.48 -16.22 4.57
CA HIS A 665 6.54 -17.59 4.04
C HIS A 665 5.52 -17.74 2.89
N GLU A 666 6.00 -18.26 1.77
CA GLU A 666 5.19 -18.59 0.60
C GLU A 666 5.75 -19.90 0.02
N ASP A 667 5.00 -21.00 0.12
CA ASP A 667 5.45 -22.35 -0.22
C ASP A 667 6.78 -22.71 0.50
N GLU A 668 7.82 -23.09 -0.23
CA GLU A 668 9.15 -23.39 0.33
C GLU A 668 10.05 -22.15 0.50
N ASN A 669 9.57 -20.98 0.12
CA ASN A 669 10.31 -19.73 0.30
C ASN A 669 10.02 -19.13 1.67
N ILE A 670 10.89 -19.40 2.63
CA ILE A 670 10.79 -18.94 4.02
C ILE A 670 11.89 -17.93 4.28
N LEU A 671 11.51 -16.73 4.68
CA LEU A 671 12.41 -15.65 5.04
C LEU A 671 12.18 -15.21 6.49
N LEU A 672 13.29 -15.06 7.23
CA LEU A 672 13.31 -14.47 8.57
C LEU A 672 14.08 -13.15 8.51
N PHE A 673 13.47 -12.10 9.01
CA PHE A 673 14.03 -10.76 9.08
C PHE A 673 14.37 -10.42 10.53
N VAL A 674 15.54 -9.85 10.74
CA VAL A 674 15.97 -9.32 12.03
C VAL A 674 16.48 -7.90 11.81
N VAL A 675 15.82 -6.91 12.40
CA VAL A 675 16.13 -5.50 12.22
C VAL A 675 16.55 -4.88 13.53
N ASN A 676 17.71 -4.23 13.53
CA ASN A 676 18.09 -3.36 14.63
C ASN A 676 17.43 -1.98 14.41
N LEU A 677 16.53 -1.59 15.31
CA LEU A 677 15.81 -0.32 15.26
C LEU A 677 16.62 0.88 15.81
N ASP A 678 17.75 0.61 16.46
CA ASP A 678 18.66 1.64 16.98
C ASP A 678 19.72 1.97 15.92
N PRO A 679 19.73 3.18 15.33
CA PRO A 679 20.70 3.56 14.31
C PRO A 679 22.13 3.84 14.84
N HIS A 680 22.31 3.84 16.16
CA HIS A 680 23.55 4.28 16.79
C HIS A 680 24.34 3.17 17.46
N GLN A 681 23.63 2.22 18.08
CA GLN A 681 24.26 1.20 18.95
C GLN A 681 24.08 -0.21 18.41
N ARG A 682 25.08 -1.02 18.65
CA ARG A 682 24.99 -2.46 18.49
C ARG A 682 23.93 -3.02 19.45
N GLN A 683 23.02 -3.80 18.92
CA GLN A 683 21.96 -4.44 19.68
C GLN A 683 22.05 -5.97 19.51
N ALA A 684 21.80 -6.67 20.59
CA ALA A 684 21.77 -8.12 20.62
C ALA A 684 20.48 -8.61 21.29
N ALA A 685 20.00 -9.77 20.87
CA ALA A 685 18.79 -10.36 21.43
C ALA A 685 18.81 -11.88 21.35
N THR A 686 18.04 -12.51 22.23
CA THR A 686 17.56 -13.87 22.01
C THR A 686 16.14 -13.79 21.43
N LEU A 687 15.98 -14.33 20.23
CA LEU A 687 14.69 -14.44 19.56
C LEU A 687 13.95 -15.67 20.06
N SER A 688 12.61 -15.61 20.11
CA SER A 688 11.72 -16.75 20.33
C SER A 688 10.84 -16.93 19.10
N LEU A 689 11.24 -17.85 18.22
CA LEU A 689 10.60 -18.07 16.92
C LEU A 689 9.35 -18.94 17.06
N ASP A 690 8.32 -18.60 16.29
CA ASP A 690 7.17 -19.47 16.04
C ASP A 690 7.48 -20.40 14.86
N LEU A 691 8.11 -21.54 15.14
CA LEU A 691 8.52 -22.50 14.12
C LEU A 691 7.31 -23.11 13.38
N GLY A 692 6.17 -23.26 14.06
CA GLY A 692 4.93 -23.74 13.43
C GLY A 692 4.43 -22.79 12.34
N ALA A 693 4.39 -21.48 12.64
CA ALA A 693 4.00 -20.46 11.66
C ALA A 693 5.00 -20.31 10.50
N MET A 694 6.25 -20.75 10.69
CA MET A 694 7.27 -20.79 9.64
C MET A 694 7.27 -22.11 8.83
N GLY A 695 6.38 -23.06 9.14
CA GLY A 695 6.37 -24.37 8.50
C GLY A 695 7.56 -25.26 8.86
N LEU A 696 8.16 -25.01 10.03
CA LEU A 696 9.27 -25.80 10.61
C LEU A 696 8.77 -26.61 11.80
N ALA A 697 9.26 -27.83 11.96
CA ALA A 697 8.97 -28.61 13.16
C ALA A 697 9.76 -28.05 14.36
N SER A 698 9.20 -28.13 15.58
CA SER A 698 9.76 -27.51 16.79
C SER A 698 11.16 -27.97 17.20
N GLU A 699 11.56 -29.13 16.73
CA GLU A 699 12.86 -29.75 17.08
C GLU A 699 13.83 -29.80 15.90
N ASN A 700 13.48 -29.21 14.78
CA ASN A 700 14.34 -29.25 13.60
C ASN A 700 15.58 -28.39 13.78
N ILE A 701 16.70 -28.92 13.26
CA ILE A 701 17.87 -28.13 12.92
C ILE A 701 17.64 -27.60 11.53
N TYR A 702 17.92 -26.32 11.32
CA TYR A 702 17.70 -25.65 10.04
C TYR A 702 18.85 -24.71 9.69
N GLY A 703 19.12 -24.61 8.39
CA GLY A 703 20.10 -23.69 7.83
C GLY A 703 19.53 -22.30 7.65
N LEU A 704 20.38 -21.29 7.78
CA LEU A 704 20.07 -19.90 7.44
C LEU A 704 21.16 -19.38 6.51
N TYR A 705 20.76 -18.80 5.41
CA TYR A 705 21.64 -18.06 4.52
C TYR A 705 21.24 -16.60 4.52
N ASP A 706 22.11 -15.73 5.02
CA ASP A 706 21.85 -14.30 5.04
C ASP A 706 22.01 -13.69 3.65
N LEU A 707 20.91 -13.23 3.07
CA LEU A 707 20.89 -12.63 1.75
C LEU A 707 21.56 -11.25 1.71
N MET A 708 21.81 -10.61 2.86
CA MET A 708 22.53 -9.33 2.92
C MET A 708 24.04 -9.51 2.97
N THR A 709 24.53 -10.41 3.82
CA THR A 709 25.96 -10.59 4.11
C THR A 709 26.58 -11.79 3.40
N HIS A 710 25.75 -12.70 2.86
CA HIS A 710 26.17 -13.99 2.27
C HIS A 710 26.82 -14.97 3.26
N GLU A 711 26.55 -14.80 4.56
CA GLU A 711 26.98 -15.72 5.61
C GLU A 711 25.95 -16.81 5.84
N SER A 712 26.42 -17.99 6.27
CA SER A 712 25.58 -19.15 6.57
C SER A 712 25.64 -19.49 8.04
N PHE A 713 24.52 -19.87 8.62
CA PHE A 713 24.38 -20.25 10.02
C PHE A 713 23.57 -21.55 10.15
N VAL A 714 23.71 -22.23 11.26
CA VAL A 714 22.88 -23.38 11.61
C VAL A 714 22.25 -23.10 12.97
N TRP A 715 20.93 -23.10 13.00
CA TRP A 715 20.17 -22.92 14.23
C TRP A 715 19.39 -24.18 14.61
N SER A 716 19.03 -24.28 15.88
CA SER A 716 18.18 -25.37 16.38
C SER A 716 17.16 -24.86 17.37
N GLY A 717 15.94 -25.40 17.29
CA GLY A 717 14.86 -25.03 18.17
C GLY A 717 14.41 -23.56 17.99
N ARG A 718 13.61 -23.09 18.94
CA ARG A 718 12.96 -21.80 18.84
C ARG A 718 13.78 -20.61 19.39
N HIS A 719 14.78 -20.83 20.21
CA HIS A 719 15.54 -19.77 20.89
C HIS A 719 16.92 -19.60 20.28
N ASN A 720 17.15 -18.48 19.62
CA ASN A 720 18.42 -18.25 18.92
C ASN A 720 18.91 -16.80 19.16
N TYR A 721 20.24 -16.69 19.31
CA TYR A 721 20.92 -15.40 19.52
C TYR A 721 21.16 -14.69 18.20
N VAL A 722 20.98 -13.38 18.22
CA VAL A 722 21.29 -12.48 17.11
C VAL A 722 21.97 -11.22 17.61
N GLU A 723 22.80 -10.59 16.73
CA GLU A 723 23.48 -9.35 17.02
C GLU A 723 23.63 -8.53 15.73
N LEU A 724 23.29 -7.25 15.77
CA LEU A 724 23.42 -6.33 14.66
C LEU A 724 24.08 -5.03 15.10
N ALA A 725 25.10 -4.58 14.36
CA ALA A 725 25.80 -3.31 14.56
C ALA A 725 25.50 -2.38 13.38
N PRO A 726 24.89 -1.20 13.60
CA PRO A 726 24.44 -0.30 12.51
C PRO A 726 25.57 0.18 11.60
N GLN A 727 26.82 0.13 12.08
CA GLN A 727 28.02 0.49 11.30
C GLN A 727 28.38 -0.57 10.25
N LYS A 728 27.88 -1.79 10.43
CA LYS A 728 28.06 -2.91 9.49
C LYS A 728 26.73 -3.20 8.80
N GLU A 729 25.77 -3.78 9.53
CA GLU A 729 24.46 -4.14 9.02
C GLU A 729 23.35 -3.73 9.99
N VAL A 730 22.26 -3.20 9.45
CA VAL A 730 21.04 -2.85 10.19
C VAL A 730 19.99 -3.95 10.12
N LEU A 731 20.14 -4.89 9.18
CA LEU A 731 19.16 -5.90 8.80
C LEU A 731 19.86 -7.20 8.44
N HIS A 732 19.38 -8.32 8.97
CA HIS A 732 19.57 -9.65 8.39
C HIS A 732 18.33 -10.10 7.65
N VAL A 733 18.50 -10.69 6.48
CA VAL A 733 17.46 -11.36 5.69
C VAL A 733 17.87 -12.81 5.51
N PHE A 734 17.44 -13.64 6.43
CA PHE A 734 17.78 -15.07 6.41
C PHE A 734 16.81 -15.84 5.53
N LYS A 735 17.30 -16.47 4.49
CA LYS A 735 16.61 -17.54 3.78
C LYS A 735 16.79 -18.83 4.56
N ILE A 736 15.67 -19.46 4.92
CA ILE A 736 15.68 -20.69 5.71
C ILE A 736 15.78 -21.90 4.79
N GLU A 737 16.66 -22.83 5.14
CA GLU A 737 16.84 -24.12 4.47
C GLU A 737 16.49 -25.24 5.45
N LYS A 738 15.60 -26.14 5.02
CA LYS A 738 15.26 -27.37 5.79
C LYS A 738 16.28 -28.43 5.48
N PHE A 739 16.73 -29.16 6.52
CA PHE A 739 17.65 -30.31 6.37
C PHE A 739 16.90 -31.63 6.23
#